data_7229ebc9a9cb6e8dce0f2ee2621075e3
#
_entry.id   7229ebc9a9cb6e8dce0f2ee2621075e3
#
_cell.length_a   1.000
_cell.length_b   1.000
_cell.length_c   1.000
_cell.angle_alpha   90.00
_cell.angle_beta   90.00
_cell.angle_gamma   90.00
#
_symmetry.space_group_name_H-M   'P 1'
#
loop_
_entity.id
_entity.type
_entity.pdbx_description
1 polymer ?
#
loop_
_entity_poly.entity_id
_entity_poly.type
_entity_poly.pdbx_seq_one_letter_code
_entity_poly.pdbx_strand_id
1 'polypeptide(L)'
;MHANDPTSTDRTDSHRADSHGSDSHGSDRHRGRPKIRFRKAVALLTGALLAGASLTLATPPAGAATADPGAAPAAPAASAAEDFQQVTLAKGEPETGEPMSLAVLPDRSVLHTSRDGELRITDSAGNTRLAGKLDVYSHDEEGLQGVGIDPGFADNRFIYLYYAPPLDTPAGDAPETGTAADFAPFDGVNRLSRFVLNADGTLDNASEKKILDVPATRGICCHVGGDIDFDAAGNLYLSTGDDSNPFQSDGYTPIDERANRNPVFDAQRTSGNTNDLRGKILRVKVNADGSYAIPDGNLFAPGTDKTRPEIYAMGFRNPFRFSVDKETGILYVGDYGPDAGAADPARGPAGQVEFARVTEPGNFGWPYCTGDNDAYVDYDFATKTSGAAFDCAAPKNTSPNNTGLTDLPPAQAAWIPYDGASVPEFGTGSESPMGGPVYHFDPSLDSPVKFPEAYDGDFFAGEFGRRWIKRISSDGDGTVQSINDVPWTGTQVMDMAFGPDGALYVLDYGVSWFGGDENSALYRIENATDGHSPVAQAAADKQSGQAPLKVKFSSAGSTDADGDTLTYSWDFGDGGTSTSANPTHTYKANGTYTATLTAKDPDGRTGSSSVQIVVGNTAPKVTLQLPEDGQLFAFGDAVPFKVRVTDPEDGTIDCAKVKVTFVLGHDSHGHPVTSANGCSGTIQTSADGGHDEDANIFGVFDAEYTDGGGGGQQALTTHDQSVVQPKHRQAEHFGKSQGVTITERAGAHGGKTVGDINNRDWISFEPYVLSNATKLTARVSSAGTGGKLEVRAGSPTGRLLGSATVPVTGGWETFQDVTASLSKAPRGTTTLYLVFKGRGTGALYDVDDFTFTTR
;
A
#
# COMPACT_ATOMS: atom_id res chain seq x y z
N MET A 1 16.57 -54.27 -23.82
CA MET A 1 17.41 -55.52 -23.66
C MET A 1 18.18 -55.34 -22.37
N HIS A 2 17.82 -56.19 -21.44
CA HIS A 2 18.56 -56.72 -20.30
C HIS A 2 19.27 -55.72 -19.37
N ALA A 3 18.77 -55.45 -18.19
CA ALA A 3 18.61 -56.33 -16.99
C ALA A 3 19.95 -56.67 -16.31
N ASN A 4 20.16 -56.17 -15.08
CA ASN A 4 20.07 -56.93 -13.83
C ASN A 4 20.75 -56.17 -12.69
N ASP A 5 19.95 -55.99 -11.68
CA ASP A 5 20.27 -56.03 -10.25
C ASP A 5 20.74 -57.43 -9.84
N PRO A 6 21.26 -57.81 -8.67
CA PRO A 6 20.90 -57.31 -7.35
C PRO A 6 21.90 -57.49 -6.20
N THR A 7 21.52 -57.02 -4.99
CA THR A 7 21.69 -57.56 -3.60
C THR A 7 23.12 -57.56 -3.00
N SER A 8 23.38 -57.41 -1.71
CA SER A 8 22.57 -57.51 -0.47
C SER A 8 23.46 -57.21 0.73
N THR A 9 22.82 -56.72 1.82
CA THR A 9 23.06 -57.12 3.25
C THR A 9 24.46 -56.91 3.84
N ASP A 10 24.68 -56.58 5.06
CA ASP A 10 23.90 -56.67 6.30
C ASP A 10 24.73 -55.99 7.43
N ARG A 11 24.03 -55.38 8.42
CA ARG A 11 24.20 -55.42 9.87
C ARG A 11 25.62 -55.37 10.52
N THR A 12 25.82 -54.66 11.53
CA THR A 12 25.54 -54.67 12.99
C THR A 12 26.57 -53.87 13.73
N ASP A 13 26.16 -53.22 14.65
CA ASP A 13 26.00 -53.22 16.07
C ASP A 13 27.06 -52.39 16.85
N SER A 14 26.50 -51.45 17.60
CA SER A 14 26.58 -51.18 19.05
C SER A 14 27.96 -51.09 19.73
N HIS A 15 28.09 -50.04 20.54
CA HIS A 15 28.38 -49.97 21.97
C HIS A 15 28.70 -48.50 22.39
N ARG A 16 27.95 -47.89 23.14
CA ARG A 16 27.67 -47.68 24.59
C ARG A 16 28.90 -47.82 25.49
N ALA A 17 29.17 -46.79 26.25
CA ALA A 17 29.39 -46.67 27.69
C ALA A 17 30.11 -45.34 27.99
N ASP A 18 29.47 -44.40 28.73
CA ASP A 18 29.52 -44.23 30.22
C ASP A 18 30.93 -43.90 30.71
N SER A 19 31.17 -42.88 31.43
CA SER A 19 30.66 -42.29 32.65
C SER A 19 31.76 -41.55 33.41
N HIS A 20 31.33 -40.64 34.27
CA HIS A 20 31.99 -40.10 35.47
C HIS A 20 33.17 -39.13 35.27
N GLY A 21 33.29 -38.04 35.97
CA GLY A 21 32.59 -37.50 37.13
C GLY A 21 33.61 -36.72 37.98
N SER A 22 33.04 -35.81 38.74
CA SER A 22 33.55 -35.24 40.00
C SER A 22 34.54 -34.06 39.97
N ASP A 23 34.05 -32.91 40.40
CA ASP A 23 34.30 -32.20 41.65
C ASP A 23 35.74 -31.69 41.88
N SER A 24 36.01 -30.48 42.22
CA SER A 24 35.65 -29.72 43.39
C SER A 24 36.53 -28.46 43.58
N HIS A 25 35.95 -27.45 44.19
CA HIS A 25 36.49 -26.44 45.11
C HIS A 25 37.74 -25.61 44.68
N GLY A 26 37.74 -24.36 44.83
CA GLY A 26 37.24 -23.45 45.83
C GLY A 26 38.03 -22.14 45.85
N SER A 27 37.36 -21.17 46.39
CA SER A 27 37.80 -20.04 47.22
C SER A 27 38.55 -18.85 46.62
N ASP A 28 37.82 -17.74 46.62
CA ASP A 28 38.13 -16.50 47.37
C ASP A 28 39.39 -15.68 47.08
N ARG A 29 39.17 -14.45 46.64
CA ARG A 29 39.42 -13.20 47.41
C ARG A 29 39.64 -11.95 46.55
N HIS A 30 38.69 -11.02 46.76
CA HIS A 30 38.88 -9.57 46.95
C HIS A 30 39.96 -8.76 46.25
N ARG A 31 39.44 -7.72 45.62
CA ARG A 31 39.84 -6.25 45.65
C ARG A 31 39.70 -5.68 44.24
N GLY A 32 39.11 -4.55 43.97
CA GLY A 32 38.72 -3.37 44.71
C GLY A 32 38.30 -2.33 43.66
N ARG A 33 37.14 -1.70 43.84
CA ARG A 33 36.63 -0.62 43.02
C ARG A 33 37.45 0.68 43.17
N PRO A 34 37.52 1.54 42.20
CA PRO A 34 37.42 2.97 42.48
C PRO A 34 36.11 3.57 41.94
N LYS A 35 35.41 4.23 42.84
CA LYS A 35 34.28 5.12 42.58
C LYS A 35 34.76 6.41 41.92
N ILE A 36 34.21 6.77 40.78
CA ILE A 36 34.34 8.13 40.27
C ILE A 36 33.00 8.84 40.59
N ARG A 37 33.12 9.92 41.34
CA ARG A 37 32.04 10.81 41.75
C ARG A 37 31.75 11.80 40.63
N PHE A 38 30.53 11.81 40.13
CA PHE A 38 29.99 12.92 39.40
C PHE A 38 29.46 14.00 40.39
N ARG A 39 29.98 15.20 40.28
CA ARG A 39 29.48 16.38 40.96
C ARG A 39 28.24 16.93 40.23
N LYS A 40 27.13 16.96 40.94
CA LYS A 40 25.95 17.72 40.56
C LYS A 40 26.26 19.23 40.77
N ALA A 41 26.07 20.05 39.76
CA ALA A 41 25.93 21.49 39.91
C ALA A 41 24.43 21.81 39.91
N VAL A 42 23.94 22.22 41.05
CA VAL A 42 22.60 22.79 41.24
C VAL A 42 22.73 24.30 41.04
N ALA A 43 21.94 24.83 40.11
CA ALA A 43 21.68 26.28 40.08
C ALA A 43 20.20 26.49 40.45
N LEU A 44 20.01 26.96 41.62
CA LEU A 44 18.74 27.57 42.10
C LEU A 44 18.57 28.94 41.43
N LEU A 45 17.37 29.25 40.98
CA LEU A 45 16.81 30.61 40.97
C LEU A 45 15.35 30.58 41.44
N THR A 46 15.16 31.01 42.62
CA THR A 46 13.95 31.53 43.28
C THR A 46 13.45 32.73 42.47
N GLY A 47 12.18 32.97 42.20
CA GLY A 47 10.99 33.01 43.03
C GLY A 47 10.43 34.40 43.16
N ALA A 48 9.13 34.53 43.02
CA ALA A 48 8.21 35.55 43.53
C ALA A 48 8.07 36.87 42.70
N LEU A 49 6.96 37.52 42.56
CA LEU A 49 5.66 37.58 43.23
C LEU A 49 4.73 38.48 42.39
N LEU A 50 3.45 38.30 42.52
CA LEU A 50 2.35 39.16 42.04
C LEU A 50 2.43 40.57 42.65
N ALA A 51 2.03 41.56 41.88
CA ALA A 51 1.26 42.70 42.39
C ALA A 51 0.52 43.40 41.23
N GLY A 52 -0.77 43.50 41.37
CA GLY A 52 -1.62 44.31 40.51
C GLY A 52 -1.60 45.79 40.99
N ALA A 53 -1.93 46.68 40.10
CA ALA A 53 -2.52 47.99 40.38
C ALA A 53 -3.01 48.68 39.11
N SER A 54 -4.31 48.79 38.94
CA SER A 54 -5.05 50.06 38.96
C SER A 54 -4.82 51.07 37.82
N LEU A 55 -5.92 51.25 37.08
CA LEU A 55 -6.19 52.39 36.19
C LEU A 55 -5.93 53.75 36.84
N THR A 56 -5.33 54.60 36.03
CA THR A 56 -5.64 56.08 36.15
C THR A 56 -5.72 56.64 34.73
N LEU A 57 -6.88 57.28 34.48
CA LEU A 57 -7.12 58.16 33.34
C LEU A 57 -6.39 59.44 33.48
N ALA A 58 -5.77 59.97 32.45
CA ALA A 58 -5.43 61.34 32.27
C ALA A 58 -5.67 61.82 30.84
N THR A 59 -6.50 62.81 30.66
CA THR A 59 -6.91 63.49 29.42
C THR A 59 -5.88 64.47 28.91
N PRO A 60 -5.94 64.93 27.64
CA PRO A 60 -4.85 65.53 26.87
C PRO A 60 -4.91 67.06 26.87
N PRO A 61 -3.91 67.74 26.28
CA PRO A 61 -4.20 68.99 25.64
C PRO A 61 -4.15 68.96 24.12
N ALA A 62 -5.03 69.77 23.55
CA ALA A 62 -5.30 69.90 22.13
C ALA A 62 -4.20 70.65 21.38
N GLY A 63 -3.97 70.28 20.13
CA GLY A 63 -3.22 71.09 19.16
C GLY A 63 -3.47 70.56 17.78
N ALA A 64 -4.20 71.28 16.96
CA ALA A 64 -4.74 70.93 15.68
C ALA A 64 -3.65 70.89 14.58
N ALA A 65 -3.73 69.80 13.68
CA ALA A 65 -3.40 69.96 12.27
C ALA A 65 -4.23 68.90 11.51
N THR A 66 -5.09 69.38 10.65
CA THR A 66 -5.91 68.57 9.74
C THR A 66 -5.03 67.92 8.69
N ALA A 67 -5.04 66.58 8.65
CA ALA A 67 -4.63 65.79 7.50
C ALA A 67 -5.80 64.85 7.12
N ASP A 68 -6.10 64.79 5.83
CA ASP A 68 -7.13 64.04 5.15
C ASP A 68 -7.10 62.57 5.54
N PRO A 69 -8.22 61.87 5.82
CA PRO A 69 -8.19 60.44 6.07
C PRO A 69 -8.08 59.71 4.73
N GLY A 70 -6.85 59.32 4.39
CA GLY A 70 -6.61 58.33 3.37
C GLY A 70 -7.36 57.04 3.71
N ALA A 71 -8.02 56.48 2.71
CA ALA A 71 -8.79 55.25 2.77
C ALA A 71 -8.01 54.15 3.51
N ALA A 72 -8.65 53.54 4.49
CA ALA A 72 -8.16 52.29 5.09
C ALA A 72 -7.96 51.26 3.94
N PRO A 73 -6.89 50.47 3.96
CA PRO A 73 -6.80 49.38 3.02
C PRO A 73 -8.04 48.49 3.19
N ALA A 74 -8.71 48.21 2.07
CA ALA A 74 -9.78 47.23 2.05
C ALA A 74 -9.27 45.93 2.70
N ALA A 75 -10.03 45.42 3.66
CA ALA A 75 -9.79 44.06 4.12
C ALA A 75 -9.72 43.15 2.87
N PRO A 76 -8.79 42.22 2.81
CA PRO A 76 -8.80 41.26 1.71
C PRO A 76 -10.20 40.65 1.66
N ALA A 77 -10.77 40.62 0.46
CA ALA A 77 -12.03 39.93 0.21
C ALA A 77 -11.86 38.52 0.77
N ALA A 78 -12.79 38.07 1.63
CA ALA A 78 -12.82 36.68 2.01
C ALA A 78 -12.76 35.86 0.70
N SER A 79 -11.79 35.01 0.53
CA SER A 79 -11.77 34.07 -0.58
C SER A 79 -13.11 33.36 -0.59
N ALA A 80 -13.78 33.28 -1.73
CA ALA A 80 -14.93 32.40 -1.88
C ALA A 80 -14.48 31.03 -1.34
N ALA A 81 -15.32 30.39 -0.55
CA ALA A 81 -15.01 29.04 -0.09
C ALA A 81 -14.75 28.19 -1.34
N GLU A 82 -13.58 27.59 -1.41
CA GLU A 82 -13.23 26.69 -2.51
C GLU A 82 -14.20 25.51 -2.46
N ASP A 83 -14.88 25.25 -3.57
CA ASP A 83 -15.87 24.19 -3.70
C ASP A 83 -15.36 23.18 -4.69
N PHE A 84 -15.21 21.92 -4.26
CA PHE A 84 -14.70 20.82 -5.07
C PHE A 84 -15.70 19.69 -5.10
N GLN A 85 -15.73 19.00 -6.22
CA GLN A 85 -16.55 17.82 -6.43
C GLN A 85 -15.70 16.63 -6.86
N GLN A 86 -15.99 15.45 -6.29
CA GLN A 86 -15.46 14.17 -6.76
C GLN A 86 -16.49 13.48 -7.64
N VAL A 87 -16.15 13.29 -8.93
CA VAL A 87 -16.97 12.62 -9.93
C VAL A 87 -16.43 11.22 -10.18
N THR A 88 -17.29 10.20 -10.11
CA THR A 88 -16.93 8.83 -10.47
C THR A 88 -16.98 8.66 -11.99
N LEU A 89 -15.90 8.21 -12.61
CA LEU A 89 -15.83 7.91 -14.04
C LEU A 89 -15.96 6.41 -14.32
N ALA A 90 -15.37 5.54 -13.48
CA ALA A 90 -15.50 4.09 -13.53
C ALA A 90 -15.52 3.52 -12.12
N LYS A 91 -16.22 2.41 -11.90
CA LYS A 91 -16.29 1.79 -10.58
C LYS A 91 -16.55 0.29 -10.63
N GLY A 92 -15.82 -0.42 -9.74
CA GLY A 92 -15.93 -1.85 -9.56
C GLY A 92 -14.97 -2.64 -10.45
N GLU A 93 -14.60 -3.82 -10.01
CA GLU A 93 -13.62 -4.71 -10.65
C GLU A 93 -13.89 -4.95 -12.15
N PRO A 94 -15.14 -5.11 -12.65
CA PRO A 94 -15.37 -5.27 -14.08
C PRO A 94 -14.92 -4.08 -14.95
N GLU A 95 -14.87 -2.87 -14.37
CA GLU A 95 -14.46 -1.66 -15.10
C GLU A 95 -13.01 -1.25 -14.80
N THR A 96 -12.49 -1.56 -13.63
CA THR A 96 -11.15 -1.13 -13.21
C THR A 96 -10.12 -2.25 -13.22
N GLY A 97 -10.56 -3.51 -13.08
CA GLY A 97 -9.67 -4.63 -12.77
C GLY A 97 -9.05 -4.47 -11.39
N GLU A 98 -7.83 -4.97 -11.20
CA GLU A 98 -6.94 -4.62 -10.10
C GLU A 98 -6.14 -3.38 -10.51
N PRO A 99 -6.56 -2.16 -10.09
CA PRO A 99 -6.04 -0.93 -10.68
C PRO A 99 -4.60 -0.67 -10.27
N MET A 100 -3.72 -0.35 -11.26
CA MET A 100 -2.30 -0.10 -10.96
C MET A 100 -1.86 1.32 -11.34
N SER A 101 -2.04 1.78 -12.56
CA SER A 101 -1.53 3.08 -13.01
C SER A 101 -2.52 3.73 -13.98
N LEU A 102 -2.52 5.05 -14.05
CA LEU A 102 -3.35 5.83 -14.96
C LEU A 102 -2.54 6.79 -15.84
N ALA A 103 -3.11 7.14 -17.00
CA ALA A 103 -2.58 8.20 -17.84
C ALA A 103 -3.72 8.91 -18.57
N VAL A 104 -3.80 10.25 -18.45
CA VAL A 104 -4.88 11.06 -19.02
C VAL A 104 -4.53 11.52 -20.43
N LEU A 105 -5.36 11.14 -21.41
CA LEU A 105 -5.17 11.49 -22.82
C LEU A 105 -5.58 12.94 -23.11
N PRO A 106 -5.11 13.55 -24.23
CA PRO A 106 -5.47 14.92 -24.62
C PRO A 106 -6.98 15.15 -24.80
N ASP A 107 -7.76 14.12 -25.07
CA ASP A 107 -9.22 14.18 -25.20
C ASP A 107 -9.95 13.94 -23.87
N ARG A 108 -9.22 13.86 -22.78
CA ARG A 108 -9.67 13.55 -21.41
C ARG A 108 -10.12 12.11 -21.19
N SER A 109 -9.90 11.22 -22.16
CA SER A 109 -10.01 9.80 -21.90
C SER A 109 -8.84 9.38 -20.99
N VAL A 110 -9.06 8.38 -20.13
CA VAL A 110 -8.06 7.87 -19.21
C VAL A 110 -7.72 6.43 -19.55
N LEU A 111 -6.45 6.19 -19.82
CA LEU A 111 -5.91 4.83 -19.83
C LEU A 111 -5.63 4.42 -18.40
N HIS A 112 -6.01 3.21 -18.03
CA HIS A 112 -5.63 2.63 -16.74
C HIS A 112 -5.33 1.14 -16.88
N THR A 113 -4.34 0.70 -16.11
CA THR A 113 -3.83 -0.67 -16.15
C THR A 113 -4.43 -1.51 -15.03
N SER A 114 -4.56 -2.81 -15.31
CA SER A 114 -4.84 -3.83 -14.31
C SER A 114 -3.65 -4.80 -14.24
N ARG A 115 -3.28 -5.24 -13.04
CA ARG A 115 -2.10 -6.08 -12.80
C ARG A 115 -2.10 -7.37 -13.62
N ASP A 116 -3.27 -7.92 -13.97
CA ASP A 116 -3.44 -9.10 -14.80
C ASP A 116 -3.16 -8.90 -16.30
N GLY A 117 -2.64 -7.72 -16.68
CA GLY A 117 -2.23 -7.38 -18.05
C GLY A 117 -3.28 -6.62 -18.86
N GLU A 118 -4.45 -6.32 -18.34
CA GLU A 118 -5.47 -5.56 -19.05
C GLU A 118 -5.16 -4.05 -19.05
N LEU A 119 -5.25 -3.46 -20.24
CA LEU A 119 -5.28 -2.01 -20.43
C LEU A 119 -6.71 -1.60 -20.76
N ARG A 120 -7.27 -0.75 -19.95
CA ARG A 120 -8.62 -0.19 -20.14
C ARG A 120 -8.55 1.27 -20.55
N ILE A 121 -9.61 1.75 -21.16
CA ILE A 121 -9.80 3.16 -21.49
C ILE A 121 -11.19 3.59 -21.05
N THR A 122 -11.25 4.65 -20.25
CA THR A 122 -12.49 5.31 -19.83
C THR A 122 -12.56 6.66 -20.53
N ASP A 123 -13.60 6.90 -21.32
CA ASP A 123 -13.76 8.19 -22.00
C ASP A 123 -14.23 9.29 -21.02
N SER A 124 -14.22 10.55 -21.50
CA SER A 124 -14.62 11.70 -20.68
C SER A 124 -16.08 11.69 -20.21
N ALA A 125 -16.90 10.80 -20.78
CA ALA A 125 -18.28 10.56 -20.37
C ALA A 125 -18.45 9.38 -19.42
N GLY A 126 -17.35 8.73 -19.00
CA GLY A 126 -17.36 7.61 -18.07
C GLY A 126 -17.67 6.25 -18.71
N ASN A 127 -17.51 6.11 -20.04
CA ASN A 127 -17.65 4.82 -20.68
C ASN A 127 -16.33 4.08 -20.67
N THR A 128 -16.26 3.01 -19.89
CA THR A 128 -15.08 2.16 -19.80
C THR A 128 -15.15 0.97 -20.75
N ARG A 129 -14.04 0.65 -21.37
CA ARG A 129 -13.88 -0.55 -22.19
C ARG A 129 -12.45 -1.07 -22.17
N LEU A 130 -12.29 -2.35 -22.47
CA LEU A 130 -10.98 -2.95 -22.67
C LEU A 130 -10.32 -2.36 -23.93
N ALA A 131 -9.15 -1.74 -23.77
CA ALA A 131 -8.31 -1.29 -24.88
C ALA A 131 -7.47 -2.45 -25.44
N GLY A 132 -6.95 -3.31 -24.58
CA GLY A 132 -6.18 -4.49 -24.95
C GLY A 132 -5.70 -5.27 -23.74
N LYS A 133 -5.08 -6.41 -23.98
CA LYS A 133 -4.48 -7.24 -22.93
C LYS A 133 -3.09 -7.72 -23.36
N LEU A 134 -2.15 -7.69 -22.44
CA LEU A 134 -0.84 -8.30 -22.55
C LEU A 134 -0.83 -9.63 -21.80
N ASP A 135 -0.09 -10.60 -22.32
CA ASP A 135 0.27 -11.76 -21.51
C ASP A 135 1.33 -11.35 -20.50
N VAL A 136 1.07 -11.54 -19.21
CA VAL A 136 1.95 -11.14 -18.13
C VAL A 136 2.22 -12.28 -17.16
N TYR A 137 3.35 -12.22 -16.50
CA TYR A 137 3.63 -12.95 -15.27
C TYR A 137 3.11 -12.08 -14.11
N SER A 138 2.11 -12.56 -13.40
CA SER A 138 1.41 -11.80 -12.33
C SER A 138 1.46 -12.52 -10.98
N HIS A 139 2.55 -13.25 -10.74
CA HIS A 139 2.86 -13.81 -9.42
C HIS A 139 3.41 -12.68 -8.53
N ASP A 140 3.18 -12.74 -7.24
CA ASP A 140 3.57 -11.71 -6.29
C ASP A 140 3.10 -10.31 -6.72
N GLU A 141 3.99 -9.33 -6.76
CA GLU A 141 3.66 -7.96 -7.17
C GLU A 141 3.80 -7.70 -8.68
N GLU A 142 4.31 -8.64 -9.47
CA GLU A 142 4.52 -8.43 -10.89
C GLU A 142 3.20 -8.42 -11.67
N GLY A 143 3.27 -7.97 -12.91
CA GLY A 143 2.13 -7.84 -13.81
C GLY A 143 2.28 -6.64 -14.73
N LEU A 144 1.19 -5.96 -15.05
CA LEU A 144 1.19 -4.69 -15.80
C LEU A 144 1.15 -3.53 -14.82
N GLN A 145 2.29 -2.90 -14.57
CA GLN A 145 2.49 -1.94 -13.48
C GLN A 145 2.31 -0.48 -13.89
N GLY A 146 2.69 -0.08 -15.09
CA GLY A 146 2.70 1.32 -15.45
C GLY A 146 2.24 1.61 -16.86
N VAL A 147 1.66 2.80 -17.05
CA VAL A 147 1.30 3.36 -18.35
C VAL A 147 1.76 4.81 -18.46
N GLY A 148 2.42 5.16 -19.54
CA GLY A 148 2.82 6.53 -19.86
C GLY A 148 2.41 6.92 -21.26
N ILE A 149 2.19 8.21 -21.50
CA ILE A 149 1.76 8.77 -22.79
C ILE A 149 2.93 9.54 -23.39
N ASP A 150 3.26 9.23 -24.64
CA ASP A 150 4.30 10.00 -25.37
C ASP A 150 3.92 11.49 -25.47
N PRO A 151 4.84 12.42 -25.19
CA PRO A 151 4.56 13.85 -25.36
C PRO A 151 4.06 14.26 -26.75
N GLY A 152 4.36 13.46 -27.78
CA GLY A 152 3.88 13.61 -29.14
C GLY A 152 2.64 12.76 -29.48
N PHE A 153 1.91 12.28 -28.48
CA PHE A 153 0.79 11.35 -28.66
C PHE A 153 -0.28 11.81 -29.66
N ALA A 154 -0.55 13.10 -29.73
CA ALA A 154 -1.53 13.65 -30.68
C ALA A 154 -1.19 13.31 -32.14
N ASP A 155 0.10 13.22 -32.47
CA ASP A 155 0.60 12.92 -33.81
C ASP A 155 0.97 11.44 -34.01
N ASN A 156 1.58 10.81 -32.99
CA ASN A 156 2.21 9.49 -33.11
C ASN A 156 1.42 8.35 -32.47
N ARG A 157 0.49 8.66 -31.56
CA ARG A 157 -0.35 7.70 -30.82
C ARG A 157 0.46 6.71 -29.98
N PHE A 158 1.71 7.03 -29.59
CA PHE A 158 2.55 6.17 -28.79
C PHE A 158 2.16 6.21 -27.33
N ILE A 159 2.12 5.02 -26.71
CA ILE A 159 2.02 4.81 -25.27
C ILE A 159 3.14 3.86 -24.82
N TYR A 160 3.49 3.95 -23.57
CA TYR A 160 4.51 3.10 -22.94
C TYR A 160 3.87 2.27 -21.85
N LEU A 161 4.22 0.99 -21.79
CA LEU A 161 3.75 0.06 -20.78
C LEU A 161 4.97 -0.58 -20.12
N TYR A 162 4.94 -0.65 -18.78
CA TYR A 162 5.91 -1.40 -17.98
C TYR A 162 5.26 -2.64 -17.40
N TYR A 163 5.76 -3.81 -17.74
CA TYR A 163 5.10 -5.08 -17.41
C TYR A 163 6.09 -6.22 -17.30
N ALA A 164 5.71 -7.30 -16.61
CA ALA A 164 6.44 -8.55 -16.52
C ALA A 164 6.01 -9.51 -17.64
N PRO A 165 6.79 -9.70 -18.74
CA PRO A 165 6.41 -10.65 -19.78
C PRO A 165 6.48 -12.09 -19.23
N PRO A 166 5.58 -13.00 -19.64
CA PRO A 166 5.66 -14.39 -19.26
C PRO A 166 6.92 -14.99 -19.91
N LEU A 167 7.81 -15.53 -19.12
CA LEU A 167 8.98 -16.28 -19.54
C LEU A 167 8.78 -17.74 -19.12
N ASP A 168 9.79 -18.57 -19.33
CA ASP A 168 9.76 -19.97 -18.85
C ASP A 168 10.02 -20.04 -17.32
N THR A 169 9.42 -19.11 -16.55
CA THR A 169 9.55 -19.08 -15.08
C THR A 169 8.84 -20.31 -14.49
N PRO A 170 9.48 -21.07 -13.59
CA PRO A 170 8.82 -22.15 -12.89
C PRO A 170 7.59 -21.69 -12.12
N ALA A 171 6.59 -22.54 -12.00
CA ALA A 171 5.44 -22.24 -11.16
C ALA A 171 5.80 -22.37 -9.68
N GLY A 172 5.26 -21.46 -8.84
CA GLY A 172 5.47 -21.42 -7.39
C GLY A 172 6.73 -20.66 -6.99
N ASP A 173 7.05 -20.74 -5.72
CA ASP A 173 8.07 -19.89 -5.08
C ASP A 173 9.50 -20.35 -5.43
N ALA A 174 10.41 -19.39 -5.53
CA ALA A 174 11.82 -19.67 -5.67
C ALA A 174 12.42 -20.13 -4.33
N PRO A 175 13.44 -20.99 -4.36
CA PRO A 175 14.07 -21.42 -3.11
C PRO A 175 14.80 -20.27 -2.43
N GLU A 176 14.57 -20.08 -1.12
CA GLU A 176 15.25 -19.07 -0.30
C GLU A 176 16.73 -19.38 -0.08
N THR A 177 17.10 -20.64 -0.13
CA THR A 177 18.49 -21.11 0.07
C THR A 177 18.87 -22.13 -0.97
N GLY A 178 20.09 -22.07 -1.45
CA GLY A 178 20.56 -22.97 -2.52
C GLY A 178 21.88 -22.51 -3.10
N THR A 179 22.07 -22.84 -4.35
CA THR A 179 23.18 -22.38 -5.20
C THR A 179 22.66 -21.46 -6.30
N ALA A 180 23.52 -20.74 -6.97
CA ALA A 180 23.13 -19.92 -8.13
C ALA A 180 22.38 -20.72 -9.22
N ALA A 181 22.64 -22.04 -9.36
CA ALA A 181 21.93 -22.88 -10.30
C ALA A 181 20.48 -23.20 -9.87
N ASP A 182 20.21 -23.16 -8.58
CA ASP A 182 18.84 -23.36 -8.03
C ASP A 182 18.00 -22.09 -8.19
N PHE A 183 18.61 -20.92 -8.19
CA PHE A 183 17.94 -19.62 -8.35
C PHE A 183 17.75 -19.20 -9.81
N ALA A 184 18.72 -19.52 -10.69
CA ALA A 184 18.72 -19.11 -12.09
C ALA A 184 17.44 -19.40 -12.89
N PRO A 185 16.64 -20.45 -12.62
CA PRO A 185 15.37 -20.67 -13.31
C PRO A 185 14.32 -19.57 -13.04
N PHE A 186 14.49 -18.80 -11.96
CA PHE A 186 13.61 -17.71 -11.56
C PHE A 186 14.11 -16.32 -12.00
N ASP A 187 15.26 -16.25 -12.69
CA ASP A 187 15.71 -15.00 -13.29
C ASP A 187 14.72 -14.54 -14.36
N GLY A 188 14.21 -13.33 -14.23
CA GLY A 188 13.25 -12.73 -15.12
C GLY A 188 13.58 -11.29 -15.47
N VAL A 189 12.64 -10.62 -16.08
CA VAL A 189 12.72 -9.18 -16.38
C VAL A 189 11.34 -8.55 -16.25
N ASN A 190 11.34 -7.28 -15.85
CA ASN A 190 10.25 -6.36 -16.11
C ASN A 190 10.62 -5.49 -17.31
N ARG A 191 9.67 -5.26 -18.20
CA ARG A 191 9.93 -4.69 -19.52
C ARG A 191 9.23 -3.38 -19.73
N LEU A 192 9.98 -2.36 -20.14
CA LEU A 192 9.45 -1.15 -20.75
C LEU A 192 9.31 -1.34 -22.24
N SER A 193 8.09 -1.26 -22.78
CA SER A 193 7.81 -1.30 -24.22
C SER A 193 6.94 -0.15 -24.64
N ARG A 194 7.14 0.29 -25.90
CA ARG A 194 6.28 1.26 -26.57
C ARG A 194 5.31 0.56 -27.49
N PHE A 195 4.05 0.99 -27.48
CA PHE A 195 2.96 0.51 -28.33
C PHE A 195 2.30 1.66 -29.07
N VAL A 196 1.44 1.32 -30.02
CA VAL A 196 0.50 2.26 -30.67
C VAL A 196 -0.90 2.03 -30.11
N LEU A 197 -1.53 3.09 -29.65
CA LEU A 197 -2.96 3.12 -29.36
C LEU A 197 -3.70 3.56 -30.63
N ASN A 198 -4.49 2.68 -31.23
CA ASN A 198 -5.28 2.97 -32.44
C ASN A 198 -6.23 4.14 -32.22
N ALA A 199 -6.71 4.75 -33.32
CA ALA A 199 -7.65 5.88 -33.24
C ALA A 199 -8.99 5.52 -32.57
N ASP A 200 -9.37 4.25 -32.59
CA ASP A 200 -10.53 3.74 -31.88
C ASP A 200 -10.24 3.41 -30.42
N GLY A 201 -9.02 3.68 -29.94
CA GLY A 201 -8.55 3.44 -28.57
C GLY A 201 -8.27 1.98 -28.25
N THR A 202 -8.05 1.13 -29.25
CA THR A 202 -7.58 -0.24 -29.05
C THR A 202 -6.05 -0.29 -29.07
N LEU A 203 -5.46 -1.18 -28.29
CA LEU A 203 -4.02 -1.41 -28.25
C LEU A 203 -3.59 -2.26 -29.47
N ASP A 204 -2.63 -1.78 -30.25
CA ASP A 204 -1.99 -2.60 -31.27
C ASP A 204 -0.84 -3.39 -30.68
N ASN A 205 -1.10 -4.60 -30.18
CA ASN A 205 -0.09 -5.50 -29.61
C ASN A 205 1.04 -5.83 -30.61
N ALA A 206 0.76 -5.83 -31.94
CA ALA A 206 1.76 -6.10 -32.95
C ALA A 206 2.75 -4.94 -33.15
N SER A 207 2.41 -3.76 -32.68
CA SER A 207 3.25 -2.55 -32.77
C SER A 207 4.37 -2.51 -31.71
N GLU A 208 4.42 -3.47 -30.79
CA GLU A 208 5.37 -3.48 -29.67
C GLU A 208 6.81 -3.20 -30.11
N LYS A 209 7.43 -2.27 -29.39
CA LYS A 209 8.86 -1.96 -29.47
C LYS A 209 9.43 -2.03 -28.06
N LYS A 210 10.19 -3.08 -27.78
CA LYS A 210 10.94 -3.17 -26.54
C LYS A 210 11.96 -2.03 -26.45
N ILE A 211 11.90 -1.28 -25.35
CA ILE A 211 12.83 -0.19 -25.05
C ILE A 211 13.91 -0.69 -24.08
N LEU A 212 13.53 -1.25 -22.93
CA LEU A 212 14.45 -1.64 -21.87
C LEU A 212 13.90 -2.86 -21.12
N ASP A 213 14.78 -3.81 -20.80
CA ASP A 213 14.50 -4.87 -19.83
C ASP A 213 15.24 -4.54 -18.52
N VAL A 214 14.52 -4.50 -17.41
CA VAL A 214 15.04 -4.39 -16.05
C VAL A 214 15.08 -5.80 -15.46
N PRO A 215 16.20 -6.31 -14.96
CA PRO A 215 16.25 -7.63 -14.32
C PRO A 215 15.23 -7.74 -13.18
N ALA A 216 14.67 -8.91 -12.97
CA ALA A 216 13.79 -9.23 -11.84
C ALA A 216 14.09 -10.64 -11.34
N THR A 217 13.93 -10.87 -10.05
CA THR A 217 14.03 -12.21 -9.44
C THR A 217 12.61 -12.65 -9.08
N ARG A 218 12.11 -13.64 -9.78
CA ARG A 218 10.73 -14.11 -9.67
C ARG A 218 10.56 -15.19 -8.61
N GLY A 219 9.31 -15.35 -8.13
CA GLY A 219 8.95 -16.37 -7.16
C GLY A 219 9.42 -16.10 -5.74
N ILE A 220 9.88 -14.89 -5.45
CA ILE A 220 10.02 -14.31 -4.11
C ILE A 220 9.65 -12.84 -4.23
N CYS A 221 8.67 -12.37 -3.47
CA CYS A 221 8.23 -10.98 -3.43
C CYS A 221 9.40 -10.07 -2.96
N CYS A 222 9.55 -8.82 -3.25
CA CYS A 222 8.60 -7.81 -3.71
C CYS A 222 9.37 -6.66 -4.39
N HIS A 223 8.76 -5.47 -4.40
CA HIS A 223 9.27 -4.17 -4.83
C HIS A 223 9.53 -4.08 -6.35
N VAL A 224 8.47 -3.88 -7.11
CA VAL A 224 8.54 -3.80 -8.58
C VAL A 224 8.66 -2.36 -9.08
N GLY A 225 8.04 -1.38 -8.41
CA GLY A 225 7.89 -0.02 -8.92
C GLY A 225 7.08 -0.01 -10.22
N GLY A 226 7.46 0.82 -11.19
CA GLY A 226 6.97 0.72 -12.57
C GLY A 226 6.23 1.93 -13.11
N ASP A 227 6.27 3.05 -12.43
CA ASP A 227 5.63 4.28 -12.89
C ASP A 227 6.42 4.97 -14.02
N ILE A 228 5.72 5.67 -14.90
CA ILE A 228 6.28 6.28 -16.12
C ILE A 228 5.83 7.72 -16.26
N ASP A 229 6.74 8.67 -16.32
CA ASP A 229 6.44 10.06 -16.67
C ASP A 229 7.50 10.66 -17.61
N PHE A 230 7.26 11.86 -18.11
CA PHE A 230 8.10 12.56 -19.06
C PHE A 230 8.39 13.98 -18.62
N ASP A 231 9.61 14.45 -18.83
CA ASP A 231 9.94 15.87 -18.70
C ASP A 231 9.49 16.70 -19.95
N ALA A 232 9.57 18.02 -19.83
CA ALA A 232 9.24 18.94 -20.94
C ALA A 232 10.14 18.75 -22.18
N ALA A 233 11.33 18.18 -22.03
CA ALA A 233 12.21 17.84 -23.15
C ALA A 233 11.83 16.49 -23.80
N GLY A 234 10.85 15.78 -23.23
CA GLY A 234 10.35 14.48 -23.64
C GLY A 234 11.35 13.36 -23.36
N ASN A 235 12.15 13.47 -22.32
CA ASN A 235 12.85 12.33 -21.76
C ASN A 235 11.88 11.51 -20.93
N LEU A 236 11.93 10.18 -21.08
CA LEU A 236 11.15 9.24 -20.31
C LEU A 236 11.86 8.94 -18.98
N TYR A 237 11.11 8.99 -17.91
CA TYR A 237 11.52 8.51 -16.59
C TYR A 237 10.73 7.25 -16.24
N LEU A 238 11.40 6.28 -15.60
CA LEU A 238 10.82 5.03 -15.14
C LEU A 238 11.31 4.77 -13.72
N SER A 239 10.38 4.56 -12.80
CA SER A 239 10.72 4.06 -11.45
C SER A 239 10.87 2.54 -11.45
N THR A 240 11.77 2.03 -10.62
CA THR A 240 12.00 0.59 -10.43
C THR A 240 12.25 0.30 -8.95
N GLY A 241 11.55 -0.66 -8.39
CA GLY A 241 11.80 -1.13 -7.03
C GLY A 241 13.11 -1.91 -6.90
N ASP A 242 13.55 -2.14 -5.68
CA ASP A 242 14.84 -2.79 -5.40
C ASP A 242 14.83 -4.31 -5.60
N ASP A 243 13.66 -4.91 -5.85
CA ASP A 243 13.53 -6.35 -6.06
C ASP A 243 14.15 -7.14 -4.90
N SER A 244 13.99 -6.64 -3.67
CA SER A 244 14.44 -7.31 -2.46
C SER A 244 13.26 -7.79 -1.63
N ASN A 245 13.44 -8.95 -0.98
CA ASN A 245 12.41 -9.46 -0.08
C ASN A 245 12.49 -8.74 1.27
N PRO A 246 11.41 -8.11 1.77
CA PRO A 246 11.41 -7.39 3.03
C PRO A 246 11.35 -8.30 4.25
N PHE A 247 10.96 -9.56 4.07
CA PHE A 247 10.79 -10.52 5.14
C PHE A 247 12.13 -11.07 5.63
N GLN A 248 12.20 -11.46 6.89
CA GLN A 248 13.39 -12.04 7.54
C GLN A 248 14.54 -11.06 7.78
N SER A 249 14.31 -9.76 7.65
CA SER A 249 15.22 -8.69 8.08
C SER A 249 14.75 -8.00 9.39
N ASP A 250 13.72 -8.54 10.03
CA ASP A 250 13.06 -7.95 11.22
C ASP A 250 12.58 -6.49 10.94
N GLY A 251 12.12 -6.22 9.71
CA GLY A 251 11.68 -4.90 9.27
C GLY A 251 12.78 -3.87 9.02
N TYR A 252 14.06 -4.20 9.21
CA TYR A 252 15.20 -3.34 8.89
C TYR A 252 15.74 -3.61 7.49
N THR A 253 16.91 -3.04 7.18
CA THR A 253 17.53 -3.23 5.86
C THR A 253 17.88 -4.70 5.59
N PRO A 254 17.45 -5.28 4.45
CA PRO A 254 17.80 -6.63 4.04
C PRO A 254 19.18 -6.61 3.37
N ILE A 255 20.20 -7.05 4.09
CA ILE A 255 21.60 -7.12 3.64
C ILE A 255 22.17 -8.51 3.93
N ASP A 256 21.42 -9.57 3.64
CA ASP A 256 21.81 -10.95 3.92
C ASP A 256 22.80 -11.48 2.87
N GLU A 257 24.09 -11.39 3.19
CA GLU A 257 25.22 -11.77 2.32
C GLU A 257 25.61 -13.26 2.41
N ARG A 258 24.83 -14.12 3.08
CA ARG A 258 25.16 -15.53 3.20
C ARG A 258 25.28 -16.20 1.83
N ALA A 259 26.39 -16.91 1.59
CA ALA A 259 26.72 -17.49 0.27
C ALA A 259 25.70 -18.50 -0.30
N ASN A 260 24.87 -19.10 0.57
CA ASN A 260 23.81 -20.02 0.18
C ASN A 260 22.41 -19.40 0.24
N ARG A 261 22.30 -18.12 0.54
CA ARG A 261 21.05 -17.37 0.54
C ARG A 261 20.70 -16.92 -0.87
N ASN A 262 19.42 -16.90 -1.20
CA ASN A 262 18.99 -16.29 -2.44
C ASN A 262 19.35 -14.80 -2.39
N PRO A 263 20.03 -14.24 -3.42
CA PRO A 263 20.45 -12.85 -3.40
C PRO A 263 19.30 -11.82 -3.31
N VAL A 264 18.06 -12.22 -3.49
CA VAL A 264 16.88 -11.37 -3.30
C VAL A 264 16.78 -10.81 -1.86
N PHE A 265 17.44 -11.44 -0.88
CA PHE A 265 17.51 -10.95 0.51
C PHE A 265 18.68 -9.97 0.75
N ASP A 266 19.32 -9.47 -0.31
CA ASP A 266 20.40 -8.48 -0.25
C ASP A 266 20.14 -7.29 -1.16
N ALA A 267 19.54 -6.23 -0.65
CA ALA A 267 19.25 -5.00 -1.38
C ALA A 267 20.51 -4.25 -1.86
N GLN A 268 21.70 -4.61 -1.35
CA GLN A 268 22.97 -4.05 -1.84
C GLN A 268 23.28 -4.51 -3.27
N ARG A 269 22.75 -5.67 -3.70
CA ARG A 269 22.91 -6.17 -5.08
C ARG A 269 22.19 -5.31 -6.12
N THR A 270 21.20 -4.52 -5.68
CA THR A 270 20.27 -3.76 -6.53
C THR A 270 20.33 -2.28 -6.23
N SER A 271 19.62 -1.78 -5.22
CA SER A 271 19.49 -0.35 -4.93
C SER A 271 20.85 0.31 -4.66
N GLY A 272 21.72 -0.32 -3.88
CA GLY A 272 23.08 0.13 -3.62
C GLY A 272 24.09 -0.18 -4.74
N ASN A 273 23.66 -0.72 -5.89
CA ASN A 273 24.55 -1.15 -6.97
C ASN A 273 24.45 -0.21 -8.18
N THR A 274 25.54 0.47 -8.51
CA THR A 274 25.61 1.41 -9.64
C THR A 274 25.55 0.75 -11.01
N ASN A 275 25.68 -0.58 -11.08
CA ASN A 275 25.59 -1.37 -12.32
C ASN A 275 24.29 -2.18 -12.43
N ASP A 276 23.30 -1.86 -11.64
CA ASP A 276 21.96 -2.48 -11.65
C ASP A 276 20.88 -1.40 -11.84
N LEU A 277 19.76 -1.80 -12.48
CA LEU A 277 18.69 -0.87 -12.83
C LEU A 277 17.55 -0.84 -11.79
N ARG A 278 17.59 -1.67 -10.75
CA ARG A 278 16.58 -1.79 -9.71
C ARG A 278 16.85 -0.85 -8.53
N GLY A 279 15.78 -0.38 -7.87
CA GLY A 279 15.86 0.62 -6.80
C GLY A 279 16.31 2.00 -7.33
N LYS A 280 15.71 2.43 -8.45
CA LYS A 280 16.17 3.58 -9.25
C LYS A 280 15.03 4.40 -9.81
N ILE A 281 15.33 5.63 -10.15
CA ILE A 281 14.64 6.37 -11.21
C ILE A 281 15.57 6.37 -12.42
N LEU A 282 15.14 5.76 -13.50
CA LEU A 282 15.86 5.69 -14.78
C LEU A 282 15.43 6.82 -15.69
N ARG A 283 16.33 7.38 -16.52
CA ARG A 283 16.02 8.43 -17.50
C ARG A 283 16.63 8.09 -18.85
N VAL A 284 15.78 8.03 -19.87
CA VAL A 284 16.18 7.77 -21.27
C VAL A 284 15.41 8.65 -22.24
N LYS A 285 15.96 8.89 -23.43
CA LYS A 285 15.27 9.54 -24.55
C LYS A 285 14.94 8.49 -25.58
N VAL A 286 13.65 8.17 -25.73
CA VAL A 286 13.20 7.18 -26.72
C VAL A 286 13.13 7.80 -28.11
N ASN A 287 13.74 7.13 -29.09
CA ASN A 287 13.76 7.53 -30.50
C ASN A 287 12.53 7.00 -31.24
N ALA A 288 12.24 7.57 -32.39
CA ALA A 288 11.11 7.18 -33.25
C ALA A 288 11.15 5.71 -33.69
N ASP A 289 12.33 5.11 -33.82
CA ASP A 289 12.53 3.71 -34.22
C ASP A 289 12.38 2.71 -33.05
N GLY A 290 12.24 3.21 -31.79
CA GLY A 290 12.15 2.39 -30.59
C GLY A 290 13.48 2.12 -29.90
N SER A 291 14.60 2.61 -30.45
CA SER A 291 15.86 2.68 -29.69
C SER A 291 15.81 3.83 -28.68
N TYR A 292 16.77 3.88 -27.76
CA TYR A 292 16.90 5.04 -26.86
C TYR A 292 18.32 5.58 -26.83
N ALA A 293 18.44 6.83 -26.40
CA ALA A 293 19.69 7.50 -26.09
C ALA A 293 19.70 7.91 -24.62
N ILE A 294 20.90 8.09 -24.11
CA ILE A 294 21.08 8.60 -22.74
C ILE A 294 21.13 10.12 -22.80
N PRO A 295 20.22 10.84 -22.14
CA PRO A 295 20.29 12.30 -22.04
C PRO A 295 21.52 12.75 -21.25
N ASP A 296 22.04 13.92 -21.56
CA ASP A 296 23.07 14.54 -20.72
C ASP A 296 22.54 14.80 -19.30
N GLY A 297 23.42 14.65 -18.32
CA GLY A 297 23.09 14.96 -16.92
C GLY A 297 22.42 13.80 -16.14
N ASN A 298 22.49 12.55 -16.59
CA ASN A 298 22.24 11.39 -15.72
C ASN A 298 23.39 11.23 -14.71
N LEU A 299 23.15 10.45 -13.64
CA LEU A 299 24.10 10.26 -12.54
C LEU A 299 25.46 9.74 -13.03
N PHE A 300 25.45 8.88 -14.03
CA PHE A 300 26.68 8.32 -14.61
C PHE A 300 26.76 8.59 -16.12
N ALA A 301 27.89 9.10 -16.56
CA ALA A 301 28.13 9.32 -17.97
C ALA A 301 28.26 8.00 -18.74
N PRO A 302 27.80 7.93 -20.01
CA PRO A 302 27.97 6.75 -20.83
C PRO A 302 29.43 6.29 -20.91
N GLY A 303 29.68 4.98 -20.72
CA GLY A 303 31.00 4.39 -20.74
C GLY A 303 31.78 4.47 -19.41
N THR A 304 31.19 5.00 -18.33
CA THR A 304 31.77 4.92 -16.99
C THR A 304 31.73 3.44 -16.56
N ASP A 305 32.89 2.92 -16.20
CA ASP A 305 33.02 1.51 -15.80
C ASP A 305 32.18 1.19 -14.56
N LYS A 306 31.58 -0.01 -14.55
CA LYS A 306 30.74 -0.52 -13.45
C LYS A 306 29.51 0.37 -13.11
N THR A 307 28.96 1.06 -14.09
CA THR A 307 27.78 1.88 -13.92
C THR A 307 26.79 1.69 -15.06
N ARG A 308 25.52 2.02 -14.79
CA ARG A 308 24.48 2.08 -15.81
C ARG A 308 24.15 3.54 -16.12
N PRO A 309 24.35 3.98 -17.36
CA PRO A 309 24.12 5.37 -17.73
C PRO A 309 22.64 5.76 -17.76
N GLU A 310 21.72 4.81 -17.70
CA GLU A 310 20.27 5.04 -17.61
C GLU A 310 19.86 5.62 -16.24
N ILE A 311 20.70 5.44 -15.21
CA ILE A 311 20.38 5.87 -13.85
C ILE A 311 20.39 7.40 -13.75
N TYR A 312 19.23 7.97 -13.40
CA TYR A 312 19.07 9.36 -13.01
C TYR A 312 19.24 9.53 -11.50
N ALA A 313 18.52 8.73 -10.72
CA ALA A 313 18.67 8.66 -9.27
C ALA A 313 18.66 7.20 -8.79
N MET A 314 19.39 6.94 -7.68
CA MET A 314 19.54 5.62 -7.07
C MET A 314 19.26 5.67 -5.57
N GLY A 315 19.24 4.52 -4.92
CA GLY A 315 19.10 4.44 -3.47
C GLY A 315 17.66 4.53 -3.01
N PHE A 316 16.71 3.94 -3.76
CA PHE A 316 15.30 3.79 -3.39
C PHE A 316 15.00 2.33 -3.05
N ARG A 317 13.98 2.12 -2.19
CA ARG A 317 13.46 0.79 -1.88
C ARG A 317 12.37 0.39 -2.86
N ASN A 318 11.24 1.09 -2.85
CA ASN A 318 10.15 0.89 -3.79
C ASN A 318 9.51 2.24 -4.17
N PRO A 319 10.14 3.01 -5.07
CA PRO A 319 9.61 4.29 -5.54
C PRO A 319 8.39 4.01 -6.43
N PHE A 320 7.25 3.70 -5.78
CA PHE A 320 6.12 3.07 -6.43
C PHE A 320 5.39 4.03 -7.36
N ARG A 321 5.20 5.29 -6.94
CA ARG A 321 4.64 6.36 -7.77
C ARG A 321 5.49 7.62 -7.66
N PHE A 322 5.62 8.31 -8.80
CA PHE A 322 6.32 9.59 -8.87
C PHE A 322 5.74 10.46 -9.97
N SER A 323 6.09 11.73 -9.97
CA SER A 323 5.83 12.62 -11.10
C SER A 323 7.04 13.50 -11.40
N VAL A 324 7.10 13.95 -12.65
CA VAL A 324 8.04 14.98 -13.10
C VAL A 324 7.29 16.31 -13.25
N ASP A 325 7.63 17.28 -12.44
CA ASP A 325 7.17 18.64 -12.66
C ASP A 325 7.77 19.17 -13.96
N LYS A 326 6.94 19.40 -14.95
CA LYS A 326 7.36 19.75 -16.32
C LYS A 326 7.87 21.18 -16.44
N GLU A 327 7.57 22.05 -15.46
CA GLU A 327 8.07 23.43 -15.45
C GLU A 327 9.46 23.53 -14.80
N THR A 328 9.69 22.81 -13.73
CA THR A 328 10.95 22.88 -12.97
C THR A 328 11.92 21.73 -13.27
N GLY A 329 11.42 20.61 -13.78
CA GLY A 329 12.19 19.37 -13.97
C GLY A 329 12.45 18.60 -12.67
N ILE A 330 11.82 19.00 -11.57
CA ILE A 330 11.94 18.33 -10.27
C ILE A 330 11.06 17.08 -10.26
N LEU A 331 11.56 15.99 -9.68
CA LEU A 331 10.76 14.79 -9.46
C LEU A 331 10.27 14.76 -8.02
N TYR A 332 9.02 14.34 -7.87
CA TYR A 332 8.39 14.09 -6.57
C TYR A 332 8.07 12.60 -6.46
N VAL A 333 8.76 11.90 -5.57
CA VAL A 333 8.76 10.44 -5.47
C VAL A 333 8.19 10.03 -4.14
N GLY A 334 7.23 9.11 -4.13
CA GLY A 334 6.81 8.38 -2.93
C GLY A 334 7.61 7.08 -2.85
N ASP A 335 8.44 6.91 -1.81
CA ASP A 335 9.25 5.71 -1.60
C ASP A 335 8.81 4.96 -0.35
N TYR A 336 8.42 3.70 -0.54
CA TYR A 336 8.06 2.79 0.54
C TYR A 336 9.30 2.43 1.36
N GLY A 337 9.23 2.67 2.65
CA GLY A 337 10.27 2.31 3.60
C GLY A 337 10.13 0.89 4.17
N PRO A 338 11.06 0.47 5.01
CA PRO A 338 11.01 -0.80 5.75
C PRO A 338 10.06 -0.70 6.97
N ASP A 339 9.69 -1.86 7.52
CA ASP A 339 8.54 -2.01 8.44
C ASP A 339 8.90 -2.03 9.93
N ALA A 340 10.16 -1.76 10.32
CA ALA A 340 10.56 -1.80 11.74
C ALA A 340 9.81 -0.74 12.57
N GLY A 341 8.97 -1.18 13.51
CA GLY A 341 8.13 -0.30 14.34
C GLY A 341 8.91 0.55 15.36
N ALA A 342 10.20 0.26 15.59
CA ALA A 342 11.06 0.98 16.53
C ALA A 342 12.53 0.95 16.11
N ALA A 343 13.30 1.98 16.50
CA ALA A 343 14.73 1.98 16.29
C ALA A 343 15.44 0.95 17.21
N ASP A 344 16.37 0.18 16.63
CA ASP A 344 17.27 -0.73 17.36
C ASP A 344 18.73 -0.31 17.15
N PRO A 345 19.47 0.03 18.21
CA PRO A 345 20.90 0.35 18.10
C PRO A 345 21.76 -0.75 17.46
N ALA A 346 21.26 -1.98 17.40
CA ALA A 346 21.91 -3.12 16.78
C ALA A 346 21.56 -3.29 15.28
N ARG A 347 20.50 -2.66 14.79
CA ARG A 347 20.00 -2.81 13.42
C ARG A 347 19.89 -1.47 12.67
N GLY A 348 19.44 -0.42 13.32
CA GLY A 348 19.27 0.90 12.70
C GLY A 348 18.04 1.66 13.17
N PRO A 349 17.59 2.68 12.40
CA PRO A 349 16.40 3.46 12.67
C PRO A 349 15.13 2.61 12.58
N ALA A 350 14.02 3.11 13.11
CA ALA A 350 12.69 2.61 12.78
C ALA A 350 12.45 2.69 11.28
N GLY A 351 11.50 1.94 10.78
CA GLY A 351 11.04 2.06 9.41
C GLY A 351 10.50 3.46 9.17
N GLN A 352 11.03 4.11 8.15
CA GLN A 352 10.55 5.42 7.69
C GLN A 352 10.20 5.30 6.22
N VAL A 353 9.08 5.89 5.84
CA VAL A 353 8.72 6.12 4.45
C VAL A 353 8.96 7.58 4.10
N GLU A 354 9.02 7.91 2.81
CA GLU A 354 9.44 9.24 2.45
C GLU A 354 8.84 9.76 1.15
N PHE A 355 8.60 11.07 1.13
CA PHE A 355 8.53 11.80 -0.12
C PHE A 355 9.89 12.39 -0.42
N ALA A 356 10.50 11.99 -1.54
CA ALA A 356 11.76 12.55 -2.03
C ALA A 356 11.49 13.62 -3.09
N ARG A 357 12.22 14.73 -3.02
CA ARG A 357 12.22 15.83 -4.00
C ARG A 357 13.55 15.83 -4.73
N VAL A 358 13.59 15.22 -5.93
CA VAL A 358 14.80 15.02 -6.70
C VAL A 358 15.05 16.23 -7.58
N THR A 359 15.91 17.14 -7.17
CA THR A 359 16.26 18.36 -7.91
C THR A 359 17.44 18.18 -8.85
N GLU A 360 18.26 17.16 -8.57
CA GLU A 360 19.44 16.79 -9.36
C GLU A 360 19.73 15.29 -9.21
N PRO A 361 20.45 14.68 -10.14
CA PRO A 361 20.82 13.27 -10.06
C PRO A 361 21.60 12.95 -8.79
N GLY A 362 21.21 11.86 -8.09
CA GLY A 362 21.82 11.56 -6.81
C GLY A 362 21.55 10.16 -6.28
N ASN A 363 21.99 9.95 -5.05
CA ASN A 363 21.75 8.73 -4.28
C ASN A 363 20.88 9.09 -3.06
N PHE A 364 19.75 8.38 -2.85
CA PHE A 364 18.78 8.63 -1.77
C PHE A 364 18.92 7.68 -0.58
N GLY A 365 20.02 6.91 -0.54
CA GLY A 365 20.52 6.28 0.67
C GLY A 365 20.27 4.79 0.82
N TRP A 366 19.10 4.29 0.43
CA TRP A 366 18.78 2.87 0.57
C TRP A 366 19.78 1.94 -0.14
N PRO A 367 20.20 0.82 0.44
CA PRO A 367 19.80 0.21 1.72
C PRO A 367 20.64 0.61 2.94
N TYR A 368 21.46 1.63 2.84
CA TYR A 368 22.40 2.04 3.89
C TYR A 368 21.85 3.08 4.84
N CYS A 369 20.98 3.96 4.32
CA CYS A 369 20.41 5.12 5.01
C CYS A 369 18.96 5.31 4.59
N THR A 370 18.17 5.97 5.43
CA THR A 370 16.78 6.35 5.18
C THR A 370 16.47 7.73 5.77
N GLY A 371 15.38 8.37 5.36
CA GLY A 371 14.87 9.60 5.95
C GLY A 371 15.88 10.75 5.94
N ASP A 372 16.16 11.32 7.09
CA ASP A 372 17.15 12.40 7.29
C ASP A 372 18.62 11.92 7.23
N ASN A 373 18.91 10.89 6.43
CA ASN A 373 20.17 10.17 6.41
C ASN A 373 20.44 9.42 7.73
N ASP A 374 19.42 8.83 8.32
CA ASP A 374 19.56 7.93 9.45
C ASP A 374 20.19 6.62 8.98
N ALA A 375 21.32 6.26 9.60
CA ALA A 375 22.13 5.15 9.14
C ALA A 375 21.67 3.81 9.70
N TYR A 376 21.50 2.80 8.83
CA TYR A 376 21.42 1.40 9.23
C TYR A 376 22.76 0.87 9.73
N VAL A 377 22.71 -0.27 10.39
CA VAL A 377 23.88 -0.98 10.92
C VAL A 377 24.22 -2.15 10.01
N ASP A 378 25.49 -2.31 9.70
CA ASP A 378 26.03 -3.46 8.96
C ASP A 378 25.84 -4.74 9.81
N TYR A 379 24.76 -5.50 9.53
CA TYR A 379 24.36 -6.65 10.31
C TYR A 379 24.70 -7.96 9.61
N ASP A 380 25.54 -8.77 10.27
CA ASP A 380 25.90 -10.10 9.77
C ASP A 380 24.83 -11.13 10.13
N PHE A 381 24.01 -11.52 9.15
CA PHE A 381 22.95 -12.52 9.29
C PHE A 381 23.46 -13.94 9.59
N ALA A 382 24.71 -14.28 9.27
CA ALA A 382 25.28 -15.58 9.55
C ALA A 382 25.65 -15.73 11.03
N THR A 383 26.24 -14.70 11.62
CA THR A 383 26.68 -14.70 13.03
C THR A 383 25.69 -14.01 13.96
N LYS A 384 24.69 -13.32 13.41
CA LYS A 384 23.71 -12.49 14.13
C LYS A 384 24.41 -11.43 14.99
N THR A 385 25.36 -10.73 14.41
CA THR A 385 26.13 -9.69 15.09
C THR A 385 26.15 -8.39 14.31
N SER A 386 26.04 -7.29 15.03
CA SER A 386 26.08 -5.96 14.48
C SER A 386 27.52 -5.48 14.25
N GLY A 387 27.76 -4.91 13.09
CA GLY A 387 28.98 -4.19 12.73
C GLY A 387 28.90 -2.71 13.11
N ALA A 388 29.46 -1.85 12.26
CA ALA A 388 29.37 -0.40 12.40
C ALA A 388 28.12 0.12 11.67
N ALA A 389 27.61 1.29 12.07
CA ALA A 389 26.65 2.01 11.26
C ALA A 389 27.27 2.44 9.93
N PHE A 390 26.49 2.44 8.86
CA PHE A 390 26.94 2.91 7.56
C PHE A 390 27.23 4.42 7.57
N ASP A 391 28.12 4.86 6.69
CA ASP A 391 28.44 6.28 6.52
C ASP A 391 27.61 6.87 5.36
N CYS A 392 26.54 7.56 5.67
CA CYS A 392 25.65 8.16 4.67
C CYS A 392 26.34 9.23 3.81
N ALA A 393 27.37 9.90 4.32
CA ALA A 393 28.15 10.87 3.56
C ALA A 393 29.13 10.21 2.58
N ALA A 394 29.49 8.94 2.78
CA ALA A 394 30.41 8.19 1.93
C ALA A 394 30.06 6.67 1.95
N PRO A 395 28.85 6.29 1.51
CA PRO A 395 28.40 4.92 1.62
C PRO A 395 29.24 4.00 0.73
N LYS A 396 29.43 2.76 1.21
CA LYS A 396 30.22 1.76 0.50
C LYS A 396 29.44 0.49 0.32
N ASN A 397 29.41 0.01 -0.90
CA ASN A 397 28.86 -1.31 -1.22
C ASN A 397 30.00 -2.34 -1.29
N THR A 398 30.16 -3.12 -0.23
CA THR A 398 31.15 -4.20 -0.13
C THR A 398 30.54 -5.59 -0.26
N SER A 399 29.24 -5.69 -0.55
CA SER A 399 28.54 -6.94 -0.72
C SER A 399 29.21 -7.83 -1.80
N PRO A 400 29.31 -9.15 -1.59
CA PRO A 400 29.77 -10.09 -2.62
C PRO A 400 28.84 -10.12 -3.84
N ASN A 401 27.61 -9.63 -3.74
CA ASN A 401 26.64 -9.51 -4.83
C ASN A 401 26.76 -8.20 -5.62
N ASN A 402 27.62 -7.28 -5.21
CA ASN A 402 27.83 -6.01 -5.90
C ASN A 402 28.65 -6.19 -7.19
N THR A 403 28.12 -5.73 -8.32
CA THR A 403 28.80 -5.66 -9.62
C THR A 403 29.24 -4.23 -9.99
N GLY A 404 28.82 -3.26 -9.21
CA GLY A 404 29.07 -1.83 -9.42
C GLY A 404 30.30 -1.30 -8.73
N LEU A 405 30.27 0.00 -8.45
CA LEU A 405 31.29 0.71 -7.69
C LEU A 405 31.20 0.31 -6.22
N THR A 406 32.34 0.32 -5.54
CA THR A 406 32.38 0.14 -4.08
C THR A 406 32.10 1.47 -3.36
N ASP A 407 32.68 2.56 -3.82
CA ASP A 407 32.44 3.90 -3.27
C ASP A 407 31.23 4.50 -4.01
N LEU A 408 30.17 4.79 -3.26
CA LEU A 408 28.92 5.31 -3.79
C LEU A 408 28.83 6.82 -3.64
N PRO A 409 28.00 7.52 -4.45
CA PRO A 409 27.68 8.92 -4.21
C PRO A 409 27.12 9.12 -2.81
N PRO A 410 27.36 10.29 -2.16
CA PRO A 410 26.75 10.62 -0.87
C PRO A 410 25.23 10.45 -0.89
N ALA A 411 24.66 9.96 0.21
CA ALA A 411 23.22 9.90 0.36
C ALA A 411 22.65 11.32 0.53
N GLN A 412 21.55 11.59 -0.16
CA GLN A 412 20.72 12.79 0.00
C GLN A 412 19.57 12.44 0.96
N ALA A 413 19.28 13.35 1.89
CA ALA A 413 18.13 13.18 2.79
C ALA A 413 16.81 13.29 2.03
N ALA A 414 15.80 12.63 2.53
CA ALA A 414 14.43 12.78 2.05
C ALA A 414 13.93 14.21 2.19
N TRP A 415 12.95 14.59 1.39
CA TRP A 415 12.28 15.89 1.53
C TRP A 415 11.31 15.91 2.72
N ILE A 416 10.47 14.88 2.83
CA ILE A 416 9.54 14.70 3.95
C ILE A 416 9.62 13.22 4.36
N PRO A 417 10.50 12.86 5.29
CA PRO A 417 10.48 11.54 5.92
C PRO A 417 9.36 11.50 6.96
N TYR A 418 8.68 10.37 7.11
CA TYR A 418 7.69 10.20 8.16
C TYR A 418 7.55 8.75 8.60
N ASP A 419 7.21 8.60 9.88
CA ASP A 419 6.78 7.38 10.54
C ASP A 419 5.71 7.72 11.58
N GLY A 420 4.83 6.79 11.92
CA GLY A 420 3.81 7.01 12.95
C GLY A 420 3.12 8.38 12.83
N ALA A 421 3.27 9.23 13.83
CA ALA A 421 2.71 10.57 13.90
C ALA A 421 3.78 11.68 13.79
N SER A 422 4.96 11.40 13.21
CA SER A 422 6.06 12.37 13.12
C SER A 422 5.71 13.61 12.31
N VAL A 423 4.82 13.46 11.30
CA VAL A 423 4.19 14.58 10.59
C VAL A 423 2.71 14.62 10.97
N PRO A 424 2.31 15.56 11.86
CA PRO A 424 0.95 15.57 12.41
C PRO A 424 -0.16 15.67 11.37
N GLU A 425 0.08 16.38 10.26
CA GLU A 425 -0.86 16.57 9.16
C GLU A 425 -1.12 15.26 8.40
N PHE A 426 -0.19 14.31 8.43
CA PHE A 426 -0.36 12.99 7.80
C PHE A 426 -1.17 12.02 8.67
N GLY A 427 -1.34 12.32 9.97
CA GLY A 427 -2.05 11.45 10.90
C GLY A 427 -1.22 10.22 11.28
N THR A 428 -1.90 9.10 11.55
CA THR A 428 -1.29 7.81 11.91
C THR A 428 -1.90 6.68 11.09
N GLY A 429 -1.24 5.56 10.98
CA GLY A 429 -1.71 4.37 10.27
C GLY A 429 -0.59 3.76 9.46
N SER A 430 -0.95 2.89 8.52
CA SER A 430 -0.04 2.33 7.53
C SER A 430 0.69 3.41 6.74
N GLU A 431 1.85 3.09 6.21
CA GLU A 431 2.79 4.04 5.60
C GLU A 431 3.12 3.60 4.19
N SER A 432 2.43 4.24 3.22
CA SER A 432 2.45 3.84 1.82
C SER A 432 2.37 5.05 0.89
N PRO A 433 3.44 5.88 0.81
CA PRO A 433 3.44 7.13 0.06
C PRO A 433 3.30 6.92 -1.45
N MET A 434 2.44 7.71 -2.07
CA MET A 434 2.25 7.80 -3.52
C MET A 434 2.66 9.19 -3.99
N GLY A 435 3.74 9.29 -4.78
CA GLY A 435 4.18 10.53 -5.40
C GLY A 435 3.21 10.91 -6.52
N GLY A 436 2.51 12.02 -6.35
CA GLY A 436 1.56 12.51 -7.33
C GLY A 436 2.05 13.77 -8.05
N PRO A 437 1.18 14.47 -8.79
CA PRO A 437 1.57 15.57 -9.67
C PRO A 437 1.74 16.91 -8.92
N VAL A 438 2.48 17.82 -9.56
CA VAL A 438 2.42 19.25 -9.25
C VAL A 438 1.37 19.92 -10.14
N TYR A 439 0.56 20.76 -9.54
CA TYR A 439 -0.43 21.54 -10.30
C TYR A 439 0.20 22.83 -10.84
N HIS A 440 -0.07 23.15 -12.11
CA HIS A 440 0.27 24.44 -12.72
C HIS A 440 -0.97 25.10 -13.31
N PHE A 441 -1.24 26.32 -12.83
CA PHE A 441 -2.41 27.08 -13.26
C PHE A 441 -2.20 27.71 -14.63
N ASP A 442 -2.95 27.27 -15.62
CA ASP A 442 -2.99 27.91 -16.94
C ASP A 442 -4.14 28.94 -17.02
N PRO A 443 -3.86 30.26 -16.99
CA PRO A 443 -4.90 31.27 -17.12
C PRO A 443 -5.54 31.28 -18.52
N SER A 444 -4.94 30.68 -19.52
CA SER A 444 -5.47 30.60 -20.89
C SER A 444 -6.41 29.41 -21.09
N LEU A 445 -6.39 28.45 -20.19
CA LEU A 445 -7.28 27.27 -20.22
C LEU A 445 -8.70 27.69 -19.86
N ASP A 446 -9.61 27.63 -20.84
CA ASP A 446 -11.05 27.86 -20.62
C ASP A 446 -11.72 26.56 -20.15
N SER A 447 -11.59 26.29 -18.86
CA SER A 447 -12.16 25.10 -18.22
C SER A 447 -12.82 25.47 -16.90
N PRO A 448 -14.10 25.15 -16.71
CA PRO A 448 -14.82 25.44 -15.46
C PRO A 448 -14.39 24.49 -14.32
N VAL A 449 -13.72 23.38 -14.65
CA VAL A 449 -13.34 22.34 -13.68
C VAL A 449 -11.88 22.42 -13.22
N LYS A 450 -11.08 23.32 -13.83
CA LYS A 450 -9.66 23.47 -13.45
C LYS A 450 -9.50 23.97 -12.02
N PHE A 451 -8.47 23.51 -11.37
CA PHE A 451 -8.14 23.98 -10.02
C PHE A 451 -7.80 25.47 -10.01
N PRO A 452 -8.05 26.20 -8.90
CA PRO A 452 -7.78 27.62 -8.78
C PRO A 452 -6.29 27.98 -8.83
N GLU A 453 -5.96 29.23 -9.20
CA GLU A 453 -4.60 29.79 -9.17
C GLU A 453 -3.90 29.66 -7.80
N ALA A 454 -4.67 29.61 -6.73
CA ALA A 454 -4.15 29.43 -5.37
C ALA A 454 -3.45 28.07 -5.13
N TYR A 455 -3.55 27.13 -6.09
CA TYR A 455 -2.91 25.81 -6.06
C TYR A 455 -1.68 25.71 -6.96
N ASP A 456 -1.33 26.83 -7.65
CA ASP A 456 -0.21 26.84 -8.59
C ASP A 456 1.12 26.54 -7.91
N GLY A 457 1.85 25.53 -8.41
CA GLY A 457 3.11 25.05 -7.87
C GLY A 457 2.99 24.10 -6.67
N ASP A 458 1.78 23.74 -6.23
CA ASP A 458 1.59 22.83 -5.11
C ASP A 458 1.70 21.36 -5.57
N PHE A 459 2.39 20.56 -4.75
CA PHE A 459 2.51 19.12 -4.92
C PHE A 459 1.33 18.38 -4.29
N PHE A 460 0.79 17.42 -4.99
CA PHE A 460 -0.31 16.56 -4.54
C PHE A 460 0.24 15.19 -4.14
N ALA A 461 0.35 14.96 -2.84
CA ALA A 461 0.81 13.72 -2.26
C ALA A 461 -0.36 12.78 -2.00
N GLY A 462 -0.22 11.52 -2.36
CA GLY A 462 -1.13 10.44 -2.01
C GLY A 462 -0.59 9.57 -0.89
N GLU A 463 -1.48 8.91 -0.17
CA GLU A 463 -1.12 7.89 0.81
C GLU A 463 -2.14 6.74 0.77
N PHE A 464 -1.68 5.59 0.32
CA PHE A 464 -2.52 4.42 0.09
C PHE A 464 -3.10 3.86 1.40
N GLY A 465 -2.25 3.64 2.39
CA GLY A 465 -2.66 3.04 3.65
C GLY A 465 -3.45 3.96 4.55
N ARG A 466 -3.09 5.23 4.63
CA ARG A 466 -3.79 6.26 5.43
C ARG A 466 -4.98 6.87 4.70
N ARG A 467 -5.14 6.58 3.41
CA ARG A 467 -6.34 6.90 2.62
C ARG A 467 -6.60 8.38 2.48
N TRP A 468 -5.56 9.17 2.18
CA TRP A 468 -5.69 10.59 1.97
C TRP A 468 -4.95 11.08 0.73
N ILE A 469 -5.37 12.22 0.22
CA ILE A 469 -4.63 13.06 -0.70
C ILE A 469 -4.37 14.39 -0.01
N LYS A 470 -3.12 14.84 0.01
CA LYS A 470 -2.70 16.11 0.62
C LYS A 470 -2.12 17.03 -0.44
N ARG A 471 -2.41 18.32 -0.33
CA ARG A 471 -1.76 19.38 -1.04
C ARG A 471 -0.62 19.93 -0.18
N ILE A 472 0.58 19.91 -0.71
CA ILE A 472 1.79 20.37 -0.05
C ILE A 472 2.34 21.59 -0.78
N SER A 473 2.26 22.76 -0.15
CA SER A 473 2.89 23.99 -0.64
C SER A 473 4.31 24.07 -0.14
N SER A 474 5.26 24.42 -1.02
CA SER A 474 6.66 24.68 -0.66
C SER A 474 7.16 25.94 -1.33
N ASP A 475 8.22 26.55 -0.75
CA ASP A 475 8.92 27.64 -1.42
C ASP A 475 9.90 27.13 -2.48
N GLY A 476 10.54 28.05 -3.20
CA GLY A 476 11.47 27.70 -4.28
C GLY A 476 12.65 26.85 -3.84
N ASP A 477 13.02 26.91 -2.56
CA ASP A 477 14.08 26.08 -1.96
C ASP A 477 13.56 24.72 -1.49
N GLY A 478 12.24 24.49 -1.58
CA GLY A 478 11.58 23.25 -1.16
C GLY A 478 11.16 23.19 0.31
N THR A 479 11.26 24.30 1.04
CA THR A 479 10.78 24.34 2.43
C THR A 479 9.26 24.27 2.44
N VAL A 480 8.71 23.24 3.11
CA VAL A 480 7.25 23.06 3.26
C VAL A 480 6.64 24.22 4.01
N GLN A 481 5.65 24.87 3.42
CA GLN A 481 4.92 26.02 3.97
C GLN A 481 3.59 25.58 4.58
N SER A 482 2.90 24.65 3.94
CA SER A 482 1.65 24.11 4.46
C SER A 482 1.35 22.73 3.89
N ILE A 483 0.63 21.92 4.65
CA ILE A 483 0.06 20.63 4.24
C ILE A 483 -1.44 20.69 4.51
N ASN A 484 -2.26 20.51 3.49
CA ASN A 484 -3.71 20.65 3.58
C ASN A 484 -4.41 19.45 2.95
N ASP A 485 -5.61 19.12 3.43
CA ASP A 485 -6.44 18.09 2.84
C ASP A 485 -6.93 18.50 1.44
N VAL A 486 -6.96 17.53 0.53
CA VAL A 486 -7.73 17.61 -0.71
C VAL A 486 -9.05 16.88 -0.49
N PRO A 487 -10.19 17.37 -0.99
CA PRO A 487 -11.46 16.66 -0.88
C PRO A 487 -11.38 15.30 -1.58
N TRP A 488 -11.19 14.27 -0.79
CA TRP A 488 -11.06 12.88 -1.22
C TRP A 488 -11.99 12.00 -0.41
N THR A 489 -12.81 11.19 -1.08
CA THR A 489 -13.78 10.29 -0.47
C THR A 489 -13.67 8.85 -0.98
N GLY A 490 -12.57 8.51 -1.64
CA GLY A 490 -12.24 7.14 -2.06
C GLY A 490 -11.67 6.29 -0.93
N THR A 491 -11.10 5.16 -1.32
CA THR A 491 -10.58 4.17 -0.36
C THR A 491 -9.06 4.18 -0.28
N GLN A 492 -8.34 3.79 -1.34
CA GLN A 492 -6.88 3.69 -1.34
C GLN A 492 -6.35 4.29 -2.64
N VAL A 493 -5.76 5.49 -2.53
CA VAL A 493 -5.21 6.17 -3.71
C VAL A 493 -4.04 5.38 -4.26
N MET A 494 -4.14 4.98 -5.54
CA MET A 494 -3.14 4.18 -6.22
C MET A 494 -2.29 5.01 -7.18
N ASP A 495 -2.92 5.95 -7.90
CA ASP A 495 -2.23 6.81 -8.86
C ASP A 495 -3.03 8.11 -9.13
N MET A 496 -2.35 9.18 -9.55
CA MET A 496 -2.96 10.50 -9.76
C MET A 496 -2.28 11.27 -10.88
N ALA A 497 -3.07 11.97 -11.68
CA ALA A 497 -2.56 12.91 -12.69
C ALA A 497 -3.51 14.08 -12.93
N PHE A 498 -2.99 15.28 -13.23
CA PHE A 498 -3.83 16.36 -13.76
C PHE A 498 -4.14 16.13 -15.23
N GLY A 499 -5.39 16.29 -15.58
CA GLY A 499 -5.85 16.23 -16.95
C GLY A 499 -5.64 17.56 -17.72
N PRO A 500 -5.82 17.52 -19.05
CA PRO A 500 -5.73 18.72 -19.89
C PRO A 500 -6.83 19.75 -19.62
N ASP A 501 -7.84 19.39 -18.82
CA ASP A 501 -8.91 20.27 -18.33
C ASP A 501 -8.58 20.91 -16.97
N GLY A 502 -7.42 20.59 -16.38
CA GLY A 502 -6.97 21.12 -15.09
C GLY A 502 -7.66 20.50 -13.87
N ALA A 503 -8.43 19.41 -14.04
CA ALA A 503 -8.98 18.59 -12.96
C ALA A 503 -7.98 17.49 -12.56
N LEU A 504 -8.07 17.02 -11.31
CA LEU A 504 -7.24 15.92 -10.80
C LEU A 504 -7.96 14.59 -11.02
N TYR A 505 -7.34 13.68 -11.77
CA TYR A 505 -7.79 12.31 -11.95
C TYR A 505 -7.10 11.39 -10.93
N VAL A 506 -7.87 10.52 -10.31
CA VAL A 506 -7.41 9.64 -9.24
C VAL A 506 -7.86 8.22 -9.49
N LEU A 507 -6.93 7.29 -9.47
CA LEU A 507 -7.18 5.85 -9.51
C LEU A 507 -7.22 5.32 -8.06
N ASP A 508 -8.33 4.69 -7.70
CA ASP A 508 -8.59 4.10 -6.37
C ASP A 508 -8.52 2.58 -6.46
N TYR A 509 -7.68 1.99 -5.63
CA TYR A 509 -7.49 0.54 -5.62
C TYR A 509 -8.70 -0.23 -5.10
N GLY A 510 -9.47 0.35 -4.20
CA GLY A 510 -10.52 -0.34 -3.45
C GLY A 510 -10.07 -0.75 -2.06
N VAL A 511 -10.66 -1.82 -1.54
CA VAL A 511 -10.34 -2.34 -0.19
C VAL A 511 -10.01 -3.83 -0.20
N SER A 512 -9.92 -4.47 -1.38
CA SER A 512 -9.47 -5.85 -1.49
C SER A 512 -7.97 -5.96 -1.24
N TRP A 513 -7.53 -7.13 -0.83
CA TRP A 513 -6.10 -7.40 -0.63
C TRP A 513 -5.39 -7.78 -1.93
N PHE A 514 -6.17 -8.21 -2.94
CA PHE A 514 -5.71 -8.57 -4.27
C PHE A 514 -6.91 -8.64 -5.22
N GLY A 515 -6.73 -8.30 -6.49
CA GLY A 515 -7.71 -8.53 -7.54
C GLY A 515 -8.70 -7.39 -7.81
N GLY A 516 -8.65 -6.30 -7.06
CA GLY A 516 -9.66 -5.24 -7.12
C GLY A 516 -10.98 -5.64 -6.46
N ASP A 517 -11.92 -4.70 -6.29
CA ASP A 517 -13.23 -4.95 -5.70
C ASP A 517 -14.31 -3.95 -6.16
N GLU A 518 -15.47 -3.99 -5.53
CA GLU A 518 -16.61 -3.11 -5.82
C GLU A 518 -16.33 -1.62 -5.48
N ASN A 519 -15.25 -1.33 -4.74
CA ASN A 519 -14.84 0.03 -4.37
C ASN A 519 -13.73 0.56 -5.27
N SER A 520 -13.00 -0.32 -6.00
CA SER A 520 -12.02 0.11 -7.00
C SER A 520 -12.66 1.08 -7.97
N ALA A 521 -12.01 2.22 -8.26
CA ALA A 521 -12.65 3.27 -9.04
C ALA A 521 -11.64 4.18 -9.75
N LEU A 522 -12.13 4.86 -10.78
CA LEU A 522 -11.49 6.02 -11.39
C LEU A 522 -12.35 7.23 -11.07
N TYR A 523 -11.75 8.23 -10.44
CA TYR A 523 -12.41 9.48 -10.09
C TYR A 523 -11.79 10.68 -10.80
N ARG A 524 -12.57 11.76 -10.90
CA ARG A 524 -12.11 13.09 -11.25
C ARG A 524 -12.51 14.03 -10.11
N ILE A 525 -11.55 14.73 -9.53
CA ILE A 525 -11.77 15.82 -8.57
C ILE A 525 -11.71 17.12 -9.38
N GLU A 526 -12.75 17.93 -9.29
CA GLU A 526 -12.92 19.14 -10.08
C GLU A 526 -13.35 20.32 -9.22
N ASN A 527 -12.97 21.53 -9.63
CA ASN A 527 -13.49 22.76 -9.05
C ASN A 527 -14.97 22.92 -9.43
N ALA A 528 -15.84 23.15 -8.45
CA ALA A 528 -17.28 23.26 -8.62
C ALA A 528 -17.83 24.64 -8.23
N THR A 529 -16.99 25.67 -8.16
CA THR A 529 -17.39 27.03 -7.74
C THR A 529 -18.52 27.62 -8.60
N ASP A 530 -18.63 27.22 -9.88
CA ASP A 530 -19.68 27.67 -10.79
C ASP A 530 -20.91 26.74 -10.82
N GLY A 531 -21.03 25.80 -9.88
CA GLY A 531 -22.10 24.81 -9.73
C GLY A 531 -21.61 23.39 -9.97
N HIS A 532 -22.30 22.44 -9.35
CA HIS A 532 -21.94 21.04 -9.38
C HIS A 532 -22.51 20.30 -10.61
N SER A 533 -21.73 19.38 -11.14
CA SER A 533 -22.24 18.41 -12.11
C SER A 533 -22.94 17.24 -11.39
N PRO A 534 -24.01 16.67 -11.96
CA PRO A 534 -24.62 15.49 -11.38
C PRO A 534 -23.62 14.34 -11.22
N VAL A 535 -23.67 13.64 -10.08
CA VAL A 535 -22.96 12.38 -9.86
C VAL A 535 -23.90 11.24 -10.27
N ALA A 536 -23.64 10.61 -11.42
CA ALA A 536 -24.39 9.46 -11.88
C ALA A 536 -23.90 8.19 -11.18
N GLN A 537 -24.82 7.28 -10.85
CA GLN A 537 -24.50 5.95 -10.35
C GLN A 537 -25.32 4.90 -11.11
N ALA A 538 -24.65 4.14 -11.98
CA ALA A 538 -25.25 3.03 -12.72
C ALA A 538 -25.08 1.73 -11.92
N ALA A 539 -26.15 0.91 -11.88
CA ALA A 539 -26.10 -0.43 -11.34
C ALA A 539 -26.94 -1.40 -12.17
N ALA A 540 -26.54 -2.66 -12.19
CA ALA A 540 -27.26 -3.74 -12.86
C ALA A 540 -27.50 -4.92 -11.91
N ASP A 541 -28.65 -5.60 -12.01
CA ASP A 541 -28.93 -6.79 -11.20
C ASP A 541 -28.13 -8.03 -11.68
N LYS A 542 -27.50 -7.95 -12.83
CA LYS A 542 -26.63 -8.96 -13.43
C LYS A 542 -25.66 -8.30 -14.39
N GLN A 543 -24.43 -8.69 -14.33
CA GLN A 543 -23.36 -8.23 -15.22
C GLN A 543 -22.90 -9.30 -16.21
N SER A 544 -23.33 -10.55 -16.04
CA SER A 544 -23.02 -11.64 -16.97
C SER A 544 -24.16 -12.64 -17.09
N GLY A 545 -24.17 -13.45 -18.15
CA GLY A 545 -25.13 -14.55 -18.33
C GLY A 545 -25.40 -14.88 -19.79
N GLN A 546 -26.19 -15.95 -19.99
CA GLN A 546 -26.53 -16.47 -21.31
C GLN A 546 -27.57 -15.59 -22.05
N ALA A 547 -27.43 -15.49 -23.40
CA ALA A 547 -28.45 -14.85 -24.23
C ALA A 547 -29.73 -15.70 -24.33
N PRO A 548 -30.98 -15.10 -24.33
CA PRO A 548 -31.22 -13.67 -24.12
C PRO A 548 -31.09 -13.28 -22.64
N LEU A 549 -30.20 -12.34 -22.33
CA LEU A 549 -29.99 -11.86 -20.98
C LEU A 549 -30.88 -10.65 -20.67
N LYS A 550 -31.77 -10.82 -19.71
CA LYS A 550 -32.62 -9.74 -19.20
C LYS A 550 -31.99 -9.13 -17.97
N VAL A 551 -31.66 -7.83 -18.05
CA VAL A 551 -31.00 -7.04 -17.02
C VAL A 551 -31.91 -5.93 -16.54
N LYS A 552 -31.97 -5.71 -15.23
CA LYS A 552 -32.61 -4.55 -14.61
C LYS A 552 -31.52 -3.57 -14.20
N PHE A 553 -31.61 -2.38 -14.71
CA PHE A 553 -30.69 -1.28 -14.38
C PHE A 553 -31.30 -0.35 -13.34
N SER A 554 -30.45 0.36 -12.63
CA SER A 554 -30.83 1.28 -11.57
C SER A 554 -29.92 2.51 -11.60
N SER A 555 -30.52 3.71 -11.48
CA SER A 555 -29.84 4.97 -11.22
C SER A 555 -29.84 5.37 -9.75
N ALA A 556 -30.22 4.43 -8.85
CA ALA A 556 -30.29 4.72 -7.42
C ALA A 556 -28.90 5.07 -6.87
N GLY A 557 -28.83 6.17 -6.13
CA GLY A 557 -27.55 6.73 -5.65
C GLY A 557 -27.03 7.88 -6.48
N SER A 558 -27.57 8.14 -7.68
CA SER A 558 -27.27 9.36 -8.41
C SER A 558 -27.74 10.58 -7.62
N THR A 559 -26.89 11.58 -7.49
CA THR A 559 -27.10 12.77 -6.69
C THR A 559 -26.67 14.02 -7.44
N ASP A 560 -27.14 15.16 -6.97
CA ASP A 560 -26.66 16.48 -7.34
C ASP A 560 -26.41 17.28 -6.05
N ALA A 561 -25.25 17.92 -5.95
CA ALA A 561 -24.86 18.62 -4.73
C ALA A 561 -25.62 19.94 -4.56
N ASP A 562 -26.07 20.56 -5.65
CA ASP A 562 -26.93 21.75 -5.63
C ASP A 562 -28.38 21.40 -5.27
N GLY A 563 -28.69 20.10 -5.21
CA GLY A 563 -30.03 19.58 -4.86
C GLY A 563 -30.99 19.55 -6.04
N ASP A 564 -30.47 19.59 -7.25
CA ASP A 564 -31.25 19.64 -8.47
C ASP A 564 -31.96 18.34 -8.80
N THR A 565 -33.06 18.46 -9.53
CA THR A 565 -33.82 17.30 -9.99
C THR A 565 -33.20 16.75 -11.26
N LEU A 566 -32.66 15.54 -11.16
CA LEU A 566 -32.00 14.88 -12.27
C LEU A 566 -32.96 14.25 -13.29
N THR A 567 -32.58 14.35 -14.54
CA THR A 567 -33.15 13.56 -15.66
C THR A 567 -32.12 12.52 -16.08
N TYR A 568 -32.61 11.38 -16.60
CA TYR A 568 -31.76 10.22 -16.89
C TYR A 568 -31.84 9.82 -18.37
N SER A 569 -30.74 9.34 -18.90
CA SER A 569 -30.64 8.69 -20.20
C SER A 569 -29.74 7.47 -20.10
N TRP A 570 -30.22 6.35 -20.60
CA TRP A 570 -29.48 5.11 -20.73
C TRP A 570 -29.16 4.81 -22.19
N ASP A 571 -27.93 4.43 -22.48
CA ASP A 571 -27.52 3.69 -23.67
C ASP A 571 -27.07 2.29 -23.22
N PHE A 572 -27.60 1.23 -23.80
CA PHE A 572 -27.28 -0.14 -23.38
C PHE A 572 -26.13 -0.76 -24.18
N GLY A 573 -25.48 -0.02 -25.07
CA GLY A 573 -24.35 -0.48 -25.86
C GLY A 573 -24.70 -1.40 -27.03
N ASP A 574 -25.97 -1.81 -27.17
CA ASP A 574 -26.47 -2.63 -28.29
C ASP A 574 -27.37 -1.82 -29.26
N GLY A 575 -27.37 -0.49 -29.12
CA GLY A 575 -28.25 0.43 -29.83
C GLY A 575 -29.64 0.63 -29.17
N GLY A 576 -29.90 -0.03 -28.06
CA GLY A 576 -31.07 0.19 -27.22
C GLY A 576 -30.87 1.37 -26.29
N THR A 577 -31.92 2.18 -26.04
CA THR A 577 -31.85 3.35 -25.14
C THR A 577 -33.08 3.43 -24.26
N SER A 578 -33.00 4.20 -23.15
CA SER A 578 -34.11 4.46 -22.24
C SER A 578 -33.95 5.78 -21.51
N THR A 579 -35.04 6.49 -21.21
CA THR A 579 -35.06 7.66 -20.33
C THR A 579 -35.63 7.37 -18.95
N SER A 580 -35.88 6.10 -18.64
CA SER A 580 -36.36 5.70 -17.30
C SER A 580 -35.20 5.67 -16.30
N ALA A 581 -35.40 6.13 -15.08
CA ALA A 581 -34.40 6.03 -14.01
C ALA A 581 -33.97 4.56 -13.75
N ASN A 582 -34.94 3.62 -13.83
CA ASN A 582 -34.67 2.20 -13.52
C ASN A 582 -35.26 1.32 -14.65
N PRO A 583 -34.61 1.26 -15.83
CA PRO A 583 -35.12 0.49 -16.95
C PRO A 583 -34.85 -1.00 -16.81
N THR A 584 -35.49 -1.79 -17.66
CA THR A 584 -35.14 -3.18 -17.91
C THR A 584 -34.84 -3.35 -19.38
N HIS A 585 -33.69 -3.90 -19.71
CA HIS A 585 -33.27 -4.21 -21.07
C HIS A 585 -33.04 -5.71 -21.28
N THR A 586 -33.07 -6.15 -22.54
CA THR A 586 -32.81 -7.57 -22.87
C THR A 586 -31.84 -7.66 -24.03
N TYR A 587 -30.64 -8.05 -23.77
CA TYR A 587 -29.61 -8.38 -24.76
C TYR A 587 -29.94 -9.71 -25.43
N LYS A 588 -30.02 -9.70 -26.74
CA LYS A 588 -30.43 -10.88 -27.53
C LYS A 588 -29.28 -11.64 -28.15
N ALA A 589 -28.16 -10.99 -28.37
CA ALA A 589 -26.97 -11.57 -28.97
C ALA A 589 -25.85 -11.66 -27.90
N ASN A 590 -24.95 -12.60 -28.10
CA ASN A 590 -23.73 -12.65 -27.33
C ASN A 590 -22.85 -11.44 -27.68
N GLY A 591 -22.17 -10.88 -26.69
CA GLY A 591 -21.31 -9.70 -26.78
C GLY A 591 -20.96 -9.15 -25.42
N THR A 592 -19.96 -8.31 -25.37
CA THR A 592 -19.68 -7.45 -24.23
C THR A 592 -20.24 -6.08 -24.53
N TYR A 593 -21.12 -5.57 -23.68
CA TYR A 593 -21.84 -4.33 -23.84
C TYR A 593 -21.53 -3.39 -22.67
N THR A 594 -21.27 -2.13 -22.95
CA THR A 594 -21.17 -1.07 -21.94
C THR A 594 -22.51 -0.36 -21.86
N ALA A 595 -23.23 -0.53 -20.74
CA ALA A 595 -24.47 0.18 -20.49
C ALA A 595 -24.17 1.46 -19.71
N THR A 596 -24.41 2.63 -20.33
CA THR A 596 -24.08 3.94 -19.79
C THR A 596 -25.33 4.67 -19.33
N LEU A 597 -25.32 5.15 -18.09
CA LEU A 597 -26.26 6.09 -17.52
C LEU A 597 -25.68 7.51 -17.65
N THR A 598 -26.44 8.44 -18.21
CA THR A 598 -26.17 9.87 -18.12
C THR A 598 -27.25 10.50 -17.25
N ALA A 599 -26.83 11.14 -16.17
CA ALA A 599 -27.67 12.02 -15.35
C ALA A 599 -27.44 13.47 -15.79
N LYS A 600 -28.50 14.25 -15.89
CA LYS A 600 -28.47 15.64 -16.32
C LYS A 600 -29.27 16.52 -15.39
N ASP A 601 -28.73 17.66 -14.98
CA ASP A 601 -29.38 18.71 -14.22
C ASP A 601 -30.23 19.67 -15.09
N PRO A 602 -30.97 20.63 -14.50
CA PRO A 602 -31.71 21.63 -15.22
C PRO A 602 -30.85 22.64 -15.98
N ASP A 603 -29.61 22.90 -15.52
CA ASP A 603 -28.68 23.85 -16.14
C ASP A 603 -27.92 23.24 -17.34
N GLY A 604 -28.07 21.94 -17.54
CA GLY A 604 -27.50 21.22 -18.65
C GLY A 604 -26.19 20.52 -18.40
N ARG A 605 -25.66 20.59 -17.16
CA ARG A 605 -24.48 19.82 -16.75
C ARG A 605 -24.83 18.34 -16.70
N THR A 606 -23.84 17.49 -16.94
CA THR A 606 -24.06 16.03 -16.98
C THR A 606 -22.97 15.29 -16.23
N GLY A 607 -23.37 14.22 -15.54
CA GLY A 607 -22.48 13.17 -15.05
C GLY A 607 -22.88 11.84 -15.66
N SER A 608 -21.91 10.96 -15.90
CA SER A 608 -22.16 9.64 -16.48
C SER A 608 -21.53 8.56 -15.60
N SER A 609 -22.07 7.34 -15.73
CA SER A 609 -21.56 6.14 -15.07
C SER A 609 -21.92 4.95 -15.94
N SER A 610 -21.03 3.99 -16.08
CA SER A 610 -21.26 2.80 -16.88
C SER A 610 -21.27 1.51 -16.05
N VAL A 611 -21.78 0.44 -16.66
CA VAL A 611 -21.67 -0.91 -16.14
C VAL A 611 -21.53 -1.88 -17.32
N GLN A 612 -20.50 -2.72 -17.24
CA GLN A 612 -20.23 -3.71 -18.29
C GLN A 612 -21.18 -4.91 -18.16
N ILE A 613 -21.70 -5.40 -19.27
CA ILE A 613 -22.58 -6.58 -19.34
C ILE A 613 -22.01 -7.59 -20.34
N VAL A 614 -21.64 -8.76 -19.87
CA VAL A 614 -21.12 -9.87 -20.68
C VAL A 614 -22.27 -10.84 -20.99
N VAL A 615 -22.61 -11.00 -22.25
CA VAL A 615 -23.70 -11.88 -22.71
C VAL A 615 -23.13 -13.05 -23.50
N GLY A 616 -23.34 -14.26 -23.05
CA GLY A 616 -22.84 -15.50 -23.65
C GLY A 616 -21.88 -16.25 -22.74
N ASN A 617 -21.33 -15.57 -21.74
CA ASN A 617 -20.58 -16.18 -20.63
C ASN A 617 -21.18 -15.73 -19.31
N THR A 618 -21.16 -16.58 -18.30
CA THR A 618 -21.64 -16.30 -16.95
C THR A 618 -20.46 -16.33 -16.01
N ALA A 619 -20.19 -15.27 -15.28
CA ALA A 619 -19.09 -15.26 -14.34
C ALA A 619 -19.21 -16.41 -13.32
N PRO A 620 -18.12 -17.14 -13.05
CA PRO A 620 -18.12 -18.21 -12.08
C PRO A 620 -18.47 -17.68 -10.70
N LYS A 621 -19.10 -18.52 -9.91
CA LYS A 621 -19.32 -18.21 -8.48
C LYS A 621 -18.33 -19.00 -7.64
N VAL A 622 -17.36 -18.32 -7.11
CA VAL A 622 -16.40 -18.83 -6.14
C VAL A 622 -16.96 -18.66 -4.73
N THR A 623 -16.70 -19.59 -3.85
CA THR A 623 -17.05 -19.50 -2.41
C THR A 623 -15.99 -20.22 -1.60
N LEU A 624 -15.22 -19.48 -0.84
CA LEU A 624 -14.22 -19.98 0.10
C LEU A 624 -14.94 -20.41 1.39
N GLN A 625 -15.06 -21.71 1.59
CA GLN A 625 -15.77 -22.28 2.74
C GLN A 625 -14.88 -22.48 3.96
N LEU A 626 -13.59 -22.61 3.72
CA LEU A 626 -12.51 -22.70 4.72
C LEU A 626 -11.24 -22.04 4.16
N PRO A 627 -10.46 -21.34 5.01
CA PRO A 627 -10.79 -20.99 6.39
C PRO A 627 -12.03 -20.10 6.48
N GLU A 628 -12.76 -20.13 7.63
CA GLU A 628 -13.87 -19.20 7.87
C GLU A 628 -13.30 -17.79 8.09
N ASP A 629 -13.96 -16.78 7.53
CA ASP A 629 -13.59 -15.38 7.75
C ASP A 629 -13.57 -15.03 9.25
N GLY A 630 -12.39 -14.60 9.76
CA GLY A 630 -12.10 -14.41 11.17
C GLY A 630 -11.57 -15.65 11.91
N GLN A 631 -11.27 -16.75 11.22
CA GLN A 631 -10.74 -17.97 11.85
C GLN A 631 -9.40 -17.70 12.53
N LEU A 632 -9.22 -18.25 13.75
CA LEU A 632 -7.96 -18.15 14.49
C LEU A 632 -6.93 -19.14 13.94
N PHE A 633 -5.71 -18.66 13.67
CA PHE A 633 -4.56 -19.46 13.28
C PHE A 633 -3.30 -19.01 14.02
N ALA A 634 -2.20 -19.75 13.91
CA ALA A 634 -0.87 -19.28 14.28
C ALA A 634 0.02 -19.34 13.04
N PHE A 635 0.94 -18.41 12.90
CA PHE A 635 1.97 -18.49 11.89
C PHE A 635 2.73 -19.80 12.03
N GLY A 636 3.01 -20.48 10.91
CA GLY A 636 3.53 -21.83 10.88
C GLY A 636 2.46 -22.94 10.97
N ASP A 637 1.16 -22.61 11.10
CA ASP A 637 0.08 -23.60 11.06
C ASP A 637 -0.14 -24.08 9.60
N ALA A 638 -0.43 -25.37 9.45
CA ALA A 638 -0.96 -25.93 8.20
C ALA A 638 -2.48 -25.69 8.16
N VAL A 639 -2.92 -24.66 7.43
CA VAL A 639 -4.32 -24.22 7.39
C VAL A 639 -5.06 -24.92 6.24
N PRO A 640 -6.13 -25.69 6.53
CA PRO A 640 -6.90 -26.33 5.48
C PRO A 640 -7.79 -25.32 4.76
N PHE A 641 -7.87 -25.43 3.44
CA PHE A 641 -8.80 -24.67 2.63
C PHE A 641 -9.85 -25.55 1.94
N LYS A 642 -10.99 -24.96 1.65
CA LYS A 642 -12.05 -25.58 0.88
C LYS A 642 -12.81 -24.54 0.07
N VAL A 643 -12.80 -24.68 -1.24
CA VAL A 643 -13.44 -23.79 -2.20
C VAL A 643 -14.59 -24.53 -2.88
N ARG A 644 -15.69 -23.83 -3.08
CA ARG A 644 -16.77 -24.28 -3.96
C ARG A 644 -16.88 -23.32 -5.14
N VAL A 645 -16.74 -23.86 -6.32
CA VAL A 645 -16.95 -23.12 -7.57
C VAL A 645 -18.20 -23.69 -8.27
N THR A 646 -18.96 -22.82 -8.89
CA THR A 646 -20.06 -23.20 -9.79
C THR A 646 -20.06 -22.28 -10.99
N ASP A 647 -20.09 -22.86 -12.16
CA ASP A 647 -20.17 -22.18 -13.43
C ASP A 647 -21.11 -22.95 -14.36
N PRO A 648 -22.08 -22.28 -15.02
CA PRO A 648 -23.02 -22.98 -15.91
C PRO A 648 -22.37 -23.49 -17.19
N GLU A 649 -21.38 -22.79 -17.73
CA GLU A 649 -20.72 -23.08 -19.00
C GLU A 649 -19.67 -24.18 -18.85
N ASP A 650 -18.87 -24.11 -17.79
CA ASP A 650 -17.84 -25.12 -17.48
C ASP A 650 -18.45 -26.42 -16.94
N GLY A 651 -19.66 -26.36 -16.37
CA GLY A 651 -20.39 -27.52 -15.86
C GLY A 651 -19.66 -28.21 -14.71
N THR A 652 -18.76 -29.14 -15.01
CA THR A 652 -17.92 -29.80 -14.00
C THR A 652 -16.62 -29.05 -13.86
N ILE A 653 -16.46 -28.42 -12.70
CA ILE A 653 -15.28 -27.61 -12.41
C ILE A 653 -14.01 -28.47 -12.35
N ASP A 654 -12.98 -28.06 -13.08
CA ASP A 654 -11.64 -28.59 -12.93
C ASP A 654 -10.95 -27.95 -11.72
N CYS A 655 -10.88 -28.72 -10.63
CA CYS A 655 -10.28 -28.22 -9.40
C CYS A 655 -8.78 -27.87 -9.54
N ALA A 656 -8.08 -28.34 -10.58
CA ALA A 656 -6.70 -27.96 -10.81
C ALA A 656 -6.54 -26.49 -11.25
N LYS A 657 -7.63 -25.86 -11.72
CA LYS A 657 -7.68 -24.45 -12.09
C LYS A 657 -8.09 -23.52 -10.94
N VAL A 658 -8.58 -24.08 -9.82
CA VAL A 658 -8.88 -23.28 -8.63
C VAL A 658 -7.58 -23.01 -7.92
N LYS A 659 -7.20 -21.75 -7.81
CA LYS A 659 -5.99 -21.31 -7.10
C LYS A 659 -6.41 -20.73 -5.76
N VAL A 660 -5.68 -21.04 -4.69
CA VAL A 660 -5.85 -20.43 -3.38
C VAL A 660 -4.50 -19.87 -2.95
N THR A 661 -4.45 -18.58 -2.70
CA THR A 661 -3.23 -17.86 -2.30
C THR A 661 -3.33 -17.48 -0.83
N PHE A 662 -2.30 -17.73 -0.07
CA PHE A 662 -2.11 -17.16 1.26
C PHE A 662 -1.36 -15.84 1.12
N VAL A 663 -1.97 -14.78 1.59
CA VAL A 663 -1.45 -13.42 1.60
C VAL A 663 -1.15 -13.06 3.06
N LEU A 664 0.06 -12.62 3.35
CA LEU A 664 0.39 -11.98 4.60
C LEU A 664 -0.14 -10.56 4.56
N GLY A 665 -1.21 -10.29 5.31
CA GLY A 665 -1.75 -8.95 5.47
C GLY A 665 -1.08 -8.24 6.63
N HIS A 666 -0.72 -6.98 6.45
CA HIS A 666 -0.36 -6.11 7.54
C HIS A 666 -0.93 -4.71 7.33
N ASP A 667 -1.45 -4.14 8.39
CA ASP A 667 -2.15 -2.87 8.38
C ASP A 667 -3.23 -2.76 7.28
N SER A 668 -2.93 -2.18 6.12
CA SER A 668 -3.88 -1.94 5.03
C SER A 668 -3.47 -2.56 3.70
N HIS A 669 -2.36 -3.29 3.64
CA HIS A 669 -1.93 -3.99 2.43
C HIS A 669 -1.47 -5.43 2.72
N GLY A 670 -1.21 -6.20 1.69
CA GLY A 670 -0.83 -7.60 1.83
C GLY A 670 0.18 -8.06 0.79
N HIS A 671 0.94 -9.08 1.18
CA HIS A 671 1.95 -9.71 0.33
C HIS A 671 1.58 -11.16 0.09
N PRO A 672 1.38 -11.61 -1.17
CA PRO A 672 1.21 -13.02 -1.44
C PRO A 672 2.48 -13.78 -1.05
N VAL A 673 2.30 -14.87 -0.29
CA VAL A 673 3.44 -15.64 0.23
C VAL A 673 3.53 -16.99 -0.43
N THR A 674 2.40 -17.70 -0.56
CA THR A 674 2.37 -19.05 -1.15
C THR A 674 0.98 -19.38 -1.67
N SER A 675 0.91 -20.24 -2.66
CA SER A 675 -0.35 -20.65 -3.25
C SER A 675 -0.45 -22.17 -3.42
N ALA A 676 -1.69 -22.66 -3.56
CA ALA A 676 -1.97 -24.05 -3.86
C ALA A 676 -3.17 -24.16 -4.80
N ASN A 677 -3.13 -25.13 -5.72
CA ASN A 677 -4.25 -25.41 -6.61
C ASN A 677 -5.13 -26.52 -6.05
N GLY A 678 -6.44 -26.36 -6.18
CA GLY A 678 -7.41 -27.38 -5.75
C GLY A 678 -8.70 -26.81 -5.18
N CYS A 679 -9.80 -27.59 -5.28
CA CYS A 679 -11.04 -27.25 -4.55
C CYS A 679 -10.95 -27.53 -3.04
N SER A 680 -9.89 -28.18 -2.58
CA SER A 680 -9.55 -28.38 -1.17
C SER A 680 -8.11 -28.80 -1.03
N GLY A 681 -7.48 -28.39 0.03
CA GLY A 681 -6.08 -28.68 0.30
C GLY A 681 -5.66 -28.10 1.64
N THR A 682 -4.38 -27.88 1.78
CA THR A 682 -3.78 -27.25 2.96
C THR A 682 -2.66 -26.34 2.49
N ILE A 683 -2.63 -25.13 3.00
CA ILE A 683 -1.52 -24.20 2.82
C ILE A 683 -0.72 -24.14 4.12
N GLN A 684 0.59 -24.28 4.01
CA GLN A 684 1.54 -24.08 5.09
C GLN A 684 1.81 -22.59 5.18
N THR A 685 1.36 -21.93 6.23
CA THR A 685 1.66 -20.51 6.45
C THR A 685 3.12 -20.33 6.86
N SER A 686 3.70 -19.16 6.65
CA SER A 686 5.05 -18.83 7.11
C SER A 686 5.19 -19.07 8.63
N ALA A 687 6.38 -19.46 9.08
CA ALA A 687 6.62 -19.79 10.50
C ALA A 687 6.66 -18.54 11.38
N ASP A 688 7.10 -17.42 10.84
CA ASP A 688 7.01 -16.08 11.41
C ASP A 688 6.42 -15.15 10.35
N GLY A 689 5.90 -14.05 10.76
CA GLY A 689 5.38 -13.06 9.82
C GLY A 689 6.47 -12.30 9.08
N GLY A 690 7.75 -12.55 9.37
CA GLY A 690 8.87 -11.78 8.84
C GLY A 690 8.94 -10.34 9.34
N HIS A 691 8.04 -9.98 10.23
CA HIS A 691 7.91 -8.66 10.83
C HIS A 691 8.26 -8.71 12.32
N ASP A 692 8.50 -7.56 12.91
CA ASP A 692 8.76 -7.47 14.35
C ASP A 692 7.50 -7.74 15.21
N GLU A 693 7.70 -7.78 16.55
CA GLU A 693 6.60 -8.08 17.48
C GLU A 693 5.53 -6.98 17.53
N ASP A 694 5.83 -5.78 17.01
CA ASP A 694 4.90 -4.63 16.96
C ASP A 694 4.05 -4.60 15.69
N ALA A 695 4.37 -5.39 14.68
CA ALA A 695 3.65 -5.36 13.41
C ALA A 695 2.20 -5.90 13.55
N ASN A 696 1.26 -5.20 12.89
CA ASN A 696 -0.15 -5.59 12.83
C ASN A 696 -0.39 -6.62 11.74
N ILE A 697 0.11 -7.84 11.90
CA ILE A 697 0.04 -8.90 10.90
C ILE A 697 -1.15 -9.84 11.09
N PHE A 698 -1.66 -10.34 9.97
CA PHE A 698 -2.74 -11.33 9.88
C PHE A 698 -2.63 -12.11 8.57
N GLY A 699 -3.50 -13.08 8.32
CA GLY A 699 -3.50 -13.83 7.08
C GLY A 699 -4.75 -13.54 6.25
N VAL A 700 -4.61 -13.56 4.92
CA VAL A 700 -5.73 -13.57 3.99
C VAL A 700 -5.62 -14.78 3.08
N PHE A 701 -6.71 -15.49 2.89
CA PHE A 701 -6.82 -16.55 1.91
C PHE A 701 -7.67 -16.03 0.76
N ASP A 702 -7.11 -15.95 -0.42
CA ASP A 702 -7.77 -15.55 -1.66
C ASP A 702 -7.99 -16.79 -2.53
N ALA A 703 -9.24 -17.09 -2.87
CA ALA A 703 -9.61 -18.19 -3.75
C ALA A 703 -10.08 -17.64 -5.10
N GLU A 704 -9.37 -18.01 -6.15
CA GLU A 704 -9.56 -17.53 -7.51
C GLU A 704 -9.99 -18.67 -8.44
N TYR A 705 -10.87 -18.39 -9.38
CA TYR A 705 -11.18 -19.26 -10.51
C TYR A 705 -11.48 -18.45 -11.76
N THR A 706 -10.81 -18.82 -12.85
CA THR A 706 -11.06 -18.31 -14.20
C THR A 706 -11.77 -19.39 -15.01
N ASP A 707 -12.94 -19.07 -15.56
CA ASP A 707 -13.74 -20.00 -16.38
C ASP A 707 -13.10 -20.28 -17.76
N GLY A 708 -13.71 -21.13 -18.54
CA GLY A 708 -13.27 -21.44 -19.90
C GLY A 708 -13.79 -20.45 -20.95
N GLY A 709 -14.52 -19.40 -20.55
CA GLY A 709 -15.28 -18.57 -21.47
C GLY A 709 -16.51 -19.29 -22.04
N GLY A 710 -17.41 -18.56 -22.67
CA GLY A 710 -18.64 -19.11 -23.22
C GLY A 710 -19.20 -18.26 -24.36
N GLY A 711 -19.90 -18.89 -25.30
CA GLY A 711 -20.62 -18.18 -26.36
C GLY A 711 -19.75 -17.27 -27.25
N GLY A 712 -18.43 -17.48 -27.29
CA GLY A 712 -17.46 -16.64 -28.00
C GLY A 712 -17.00 -15.42 -27.19
N GLN A 713 -17.35 -15.36 -25.91
CA GLN A 713 -16.86 -14.37 -24.97
C GLN A 713 -15.61 -14.86 -24.25
N GLN A 714 -14.82 -13.92 -23.76
CA GLN A 714 -13.60 -14.18 -22.99
C GLN A 714 -13.93 -14.88 -21.66
N ALA A 715 -12.93 -15.52 -21.10
CA ALA A 715 -12.94 -16.07 -19.76
C ALA A 715 -13.17 -14.94 -18.72
N LEU A 716 -13.93 -15.27 -17.67
CA LEU A 716 -14.18 -14.38 -16.54
C LEU A 716 -13.55 -14.95 -15.28
N THR A 717 -12.89 -14.11 -14.50
CA THR A 717 -12.28 -14.47 -13.24
C THR A 717 -13.15 -13.98 -12.08
N THR A 718 -13.23 -14.77 -11.02
CA THR A 718 -13.91 -14.35 -9.77
C THR A 718 -13.13 -14.84 -8.57
N HIS A 719 -13.09 -13.99 -7.55
CA HIS A 719 -12.41 -14.20 -6.28
C HIS A 719 -13.39 -14.34 -5.11
N ASP A 720 -12.96 -14.96 -4.02
CA ASP A 720 -13.59 -14.91 -2.71
C ASP A 720 -12.53 -15.02 -1.62
N GLN A 721 -12.55 -14.10 -0.66
CA GLN A 721 -11.49 -13.91 0.33
C GLN A 721 -11.96 -14.20 1.76
N SER A 722 -11.05 -14.65 2.61
CA SER A 722 -11.24 -14.80 4.05
C SER A 722 -10.04 -14.27 4.80
N VAL A 723 -10.27 -13.33 5.71
CA VAL A 723 -9.25 -12.84 6.63
C VAL A 723 -9.15 -13.80 7.81
N VAL A 724 -7.96 -14.30 8.11
CA VAL A 724 -7.70 -15.16 9.28
C VAL A 724 -6.89 -14.40 10.32
N GLN A 725 -7.25 -14.54 11.58
CA GLN A 725 -6.70 -13.75 12.67
C GLN A 725 -5.63 -14.53 13.47
N PRO A 726 -4.48 -13.92 13.75
CA PRO A 726 -3.48 -14.57 14.59
C PRO A 726 -4.02 -14.83 16.00
N LYS A 727 -3.60 -15.95 16.60
CA LYS A 727 -3.94 -16.27 18.00
C LYS A 727 -3.34 -15.29 18.98
N HIS A 728 -2.16 -14.78 18.70
CA HIS A 728 -1.47 -13.73 19.46
C HIS A 728 -1.65 -12.39 18.74
N ARG A 729 -1.95 -11.32 19.48
CA ARG A 729 -2.13 -10.00 18.93
C ARG A 729 -1.83 -8.90 19.93
N GLN A 730 -1.15 -7.86 19.50
CA GLN A 730 -0.97 -6.62 20.26
C GLN A 730 -2.31 -5.91 20.44
N ALA A 731 -2.53 -5.34 21.63
CA ALA A 731 -3.82 -4.74 21.93
C ALA A 731 -4.04 -3.40 21.24
N GLU A 732 -2.99 -2.66 20.94
CA GLU A 732 -3.01 -1.39 20.20
C GLU A 732 -3.46 -1.52 18.76
N HIS A 733 -3.43 -2.71 18.16
CA HIS A 733 -3.94 -2.97 16.82
C HIS A 733 -5.47 -3.13 16.78
N PHE A 734 -6.16 -2.37 17.58
CA PHE A 734 -7.63 -2.37 17.57
C PHE A 734 -8.20 -1.60 16.38
N GLY A 735 -9.30 -2.09 15.80
CA GLY A 735 -9.98 -1.38 14.72
C GLY A 735 -10.80 -0.19 15.21
N LYS A 736 -11.46 -0.31 16.40
CA LYS A 736 -12.26 0.76 17.00
C LYS A 736 -12.09 0.76 18.51
N SER A 737 -12.16 1.94 19.12
CA SER A 737 -12.02 2.12 20.55
C SER A 737 -12.98 3.15 21.13
N GLN A 738 -13.06 3.19 22.45
CA GLN A 738 -13.69 4.26 23.21
C GLN A 738 -12.96 4.47 24.52
N GLY A 739 -12.46 5.67 24.75
CA GLY A 739 -11.95 6.15 26.03
C GLY A 739 -10.54 5.67 26.40
N VAL A 740 -9.78 5.14 25.42
CA VAL A 740 -8.41 4.66 25.62
C VAL A 740 -7.44 5.44 24.74
N THR A 741 -6.14 5.35 25.06
CA THR A 741 -5.03 5.88 24.25
C THR A 741 -3.98 4.79 24.05
N ILE A 742 -3.18 4.89 23.00
CA ILE A 742 -1.96 4.10 22.85
C ILE A 742 -0.86 4.80 23.65
N THR A 743 -0.15 4.05 24.48
CA THR A 743 0.85 4.58 25.41
C THR A 743 2.14 3.77 25.31
N GLU A 744 3.26 4.45 25.13
CA GLU A 744 4.58 3.82 25.16
C GLU A 744 4.91 3.26 26.54
N ARG A 745 5.46 2.04 26.59
CA ARG A 745 5.89 1.36 27.81
C ARG A 745 7.13 0.53 27.52
N ALA A 746 8.23 0.88 28.13
CA ALA A 746 9.52 0.18 27.92
C ALA A 746 9.51 -1.32 28.26
N GLY A 747 8.55 -1.78 29.05
CA GLY A 747 8.40 -3.19 29.39
C GLY A 747 7.34 -3.92 28.59
N ALA A 748 6.67 -3.26 27.62
CA ALA A 748 5.68 -3.87 26.74
C ALA A 748 6.35 -4.64 25.59
N HIS A 749 5.68 -5.65 25.08
CA HIS A 749 6.03 -6.26 23.80
C HIS A 749 5.69 -5.23 22.69
N GLY A 750 6.57 -5.03 21.72
CA GLY A 750 6.40 -3.96 20.71
C GLY A 750 6.48 -2.52 21.27
N GLY A 751 6.78 -2.34 22.56
CA GLY A 751 6.99 -1.03 23.17
C GLY A 751 5.75 -0.21 23.47
N LYS A 752 4.54 -0.65 23.10
CA LYS A 752 3.28 0.08 23.21
C LYS A 752 2.22 -0.71 24.00
N THR A 753 1.23 -0.02 24.51
CA THR A 753 0.07 -0.62 25.22
C THR A 753 -1.18 0.21 24.98
N VAL A 754 -2.32 -0.40 25.15
CA VAL A 754 -3.58 0.33 25.35
C VAL A 754 -3.62 0.82 26.79
N GLY A 755 -3.56 2.14 26.98
CA GLY A 755 -3.51 2.84 28.25
C GLY A 755 -4.67 3.82 28.48
N ASP A 756 -4.58 4.61 29.56
CA ASP A 756 -5.63 5.53 30.04
C ASP A 756 -7.01 4.89 30.23
N ILE A 757 -7.03 3.59 30.39
CA ILE A 757 -8.24 2.78 30.48
C ILE A 757 -9.08 3.16 31.71
N ASN A 758 -10.33 3.55 31.49
CA ASN A 758 -11.31 3.85 32.51
C ASN A 758 -12.47 2.85 32.51
N ASN A 759 -13.38 2.97 33.48
CA ASN A 759 -14.50 2.06 33.60
C ASN A 759 -15.50 2.20 32.46
N ARG A 760 -15.72 1.14 31.70
CA ARG A 760 -16.56 0.94 30.52
C ARG A 760 -15.91 1.33 29.19
N ASP A 761 -14.64 1.69 29.20
CA ASP A 761 -13.88 1.81 27.97
C ASP A 761 -13.74 0.46 27.29
N TRP A 762 -13.46 0.48 26.00
CA TRP A 762 -13.36 -0.74 25.23
C TRP A 762 -12.51 -0.57 23.96
N ILE A 763 -11.99 -1.68 23.46
CA ILE A 763 -11.39 -1.82 22.14
C ILE A 763 -12.07 -2.95 21.39
N SER A 764 -12.03 -2.95 20.06
CA SER A 764 -12.64 -4.01 19.25
C SER A 764 -11.79 -4.42 18.07
N PHE A 765 -11.97 -5.65 17.64
CA PHE A 765 -11.30 -6.30 16.52
C PHE A 765 -12.31 -7.05 15.67
N GLU A 766 -12.19 -7.00 14.36
CA GLU A 766 -13.02 -7.72 13.40
C GLU A 766 -12.24 -8.07 12.13
N PRO A 767 -12.58 -9.18 11.42
CA PRO A 767 -13.53 -10.22 11.82
C PRO A 767 -12.93 -11.23 12.82
N TYR A 768 -13.74 -11.97 13.63
CA TYR A 768 -13.27 -13.04 14.50
C TYR A 768 -14.25 -14.23 14.56
N VAL A 769 -13.76 -15.46 14.47
CA VAL A 769 -14.50 -16.71 14.76
C VAL A 769 -14.00 -17.27 16.08
N LEU A 770 -14.82 -17.13 17.13
CA LEU A 770 -14.46 -17.49 18.50
C LEU A 770 -15.04 -18.84 18.98
N SER A 771 -15.68 -19.60 18.08
CA SER A 771 -16.44 -20.82 18.44
C SER A 771 -15.58 -21.93 19.04
N ASN A 772 -14.28 -22.00 18.71
CA ASN A 772 -13.30 -22.95 19.20
C ASN A 772 -12.33 -22.35 20.24
N ALA A 773 -12.41 -21.05 20.52
CA ALA A 773 -11.61 -20.40 21.57
C ALA A 773 -12.07 -20.84 22.96
N THR A 774 -11.14 -21.26 23.80
CA THR A 774 -11.40 -21.75 25.17
C THR A 774 -10.91 -20.80 26.25
N LYS A 775 -9.85 -20.01 25.93
CA LYS A 775 -9.27 -19.02 26.84
C LYS A 775 -8.79 -17.81 26.04
N LEU A 776 -8.75 -16.67 26.69
CA LEU A 776 -7.97 -15.50 26.30
C LEU A 776 -7.04 -15.18 27.47
N THR A 777 -5.74 -15.15 27.22
CA THR A 777 -4.73 -14.66 28.17
C THR A 777 -4.29 -13.29 27.69
N ALA A 778 -4.34 -12.29 28.53
CA ALA A 778 -3.90 -10.93 28.25
C ALA A 778 -2.74 -10.56 29.18
N ARG A 779 -1.74 -9.90 28.62
CA ARG A 779 -0.63 -9.32 29.36
C ARG A 779 -1.01 -7.89 29.77
N VAL A 780 -0.95 -7.60 31.05
CA VAL A 780 -1.47 -6.35 31.62
C VAL A 780 -0.52 -5.75 32.64
N SER A 781 -0.56 -4.42 32.81
CA SER A 781 0.14 -3.72 33.90
C SER A 781 -0.79 -2.77 34.63
N SER A 782 -0.54 -2.47 35.90
CA SER A 782 -1.34 -1.52 36.68
C SER A 782 -0.56 -0.89 37.85
N ALA A 783 -0.41 0.42 37.78
CA ALA A 783 -0.15 1.27 38.96
C ALA A 783 -1.45 1.93 39.46
N GLY A 784 -2.59 1.69 38.77
CA GLY A 784 -3.91 2.21 39.10
C GLY A 784 -4.66 1.35 40.13
N THR A 785 -5.93 1.08 39.86
CA THR A 785 -6.80 0.33 40.80
C THR A 785 -7.03 -1.12 40.40
N GLY A 786 -6.51 -1.53 39.24
CA GLY A 786 -6.85 -2.83 38.66
C GLY A 786 -8.32 -2.88 38.25
N GLY A 787 -8.85 -4.09 38.01
CA GLY A 787 -10.23 -4.21 37.58
C GLY A 787 -10.59 -5.55 36.98
N LYS A 788 -11.37 -5.55 35.92
CA LYS A 788 -11.75 -6.70 35.14
C LYS A 788 -11.62 -6.41 33.65
N LEU A 789 -11.08 -7.34 32.93
CA LEU A 789 -11.14 -7.43 31.48
C LEU A 789 -12.30 -8.36 31.09
N GLU A 790 -13.30 -7.88 30.39
CA GLU A 790 -14.42 -8.66 29.86
C GLU A 790 -14.24 -8.92 28.38
N VAL A 791 -14.35 -10.17 27.95
CA VAL A 791 -14.32 -10.60 26.55
C VAL A 791 -15.76 -10.73 26.06
N ARG A 792 -16.15 -9.95 25.06
CA ARG A 792 -17.53 -9.89 24.55
C ARG A 792 -17.57 -10.06 23.03
N ALA A 793 -18.73 -10.45 22.51
CA ALA A 793 -18.97 -10.62 21.08
C ALA A 793 -20.08 -9.69 20.59
N GLY A 794 -19.87 -9.10 19.41
CA GLY A 794 -20.84 -8.34 18.62
C GLY A 794 -21.02 -6.87 19.04
N SER A 795 -20.85 -6.53 20.33
CA SER A 795 -20.88 -5.14 20.81
C SER A 795 -20.27 -5.02 22.21
N PRO A 796 -19.93 -3.79 22.69
CA PRO A 796 -19.40 -3.58 24.05
C PRO A 796 -20.36 -4.02 25.17
N THR A 797 -21.68 -4.08 24.87
CA THR A 797 -22.73 -4.59 25.77
C THR A 797 -23.23 -5.96 25.33
N GLY A 798 -22.63 -6.53 24.31
CA GLY A 798 -23.00 -7.81 23.72
C GLY A 798 -22.71 -9.01 24.63
N ARG A 799 -22.76 -10.21 24.06
CA ARG A 799 -22.63 -11.46 24.78
C ARG A 799 -21.31 -11.57 25.51
N LEU A 800 -21.35 -11.70 26.84
CA LEU A 800 -20.17 -11.96 27.65
C LEU A 800 -19.70 -13.41 27.42
N LEU A 801 -18.45 -13.57 26.97
CA LEU A 801 -17.82 -14.86 26.71
C LEU A 801 -17.00 -15.32 27.91
N GLY A 802 -16.32 -14.39 28.58
CA GLY A 802 -15.49 -14.63 29.74
C GLY A 802 -14.99 -13.32 30.36
N SER A 803 -14.36 -13.43 31.51
CA SER A 803 -13.70 -12.29 32.15
C SER A 803 -12.49 -12.70 32.98
N ALA A 804 -11.46 -11.84 33.01
CA ALA A 804 -10.31 -11.96 33.86
C ALA A 804 -10.33 -10.85 34.93
N THR A 805 -9.79 -11.12 36.12
CA THR A 805 -9.51 -10.09 37.13
C THR A 805 -8.10 -9.54 36.87
N VAL A 806 -7.99 -8.25 36.72
CA VAL A 806 -6.71 -7.54 36.56
C VAL A 806 -6.30 -6.98 37.94
N PRO A 807 -5.21 -7.51 38.54
CA PRO A 807 -4.71 -6.99 39.81
C PRO A 807 -3.93 -5.69 39.61
N VAL A 808 -3.63 -5.01 40.73
CA VAL A 808 -2.58 -3.98 40.74
C VAL A 808 -1.23 -4.69 40.71
N THR A 809 -0.43 -4.39 39.68
CA THR A 809 0.87 -5.05 39.46
C THR A 809 2.03 -4.32 40.14
N GLY A 810 1.79 -3.09 40.61
CA GLY A 810 2.77 -2.29 41.33
C GLY A 810 3.49 -1.22 40.49
N GLY A 811 3.25 -1.18 39.20
CA GLY A 811 3.81 -0.20 38.26
C GLY A 811 3.23 -0.34 36.85
N TRP A 812 3.33 0.72 36.04
CA TRP A 812 2.92 0.69 34.64
C TRP A 812 3.87 -0.14 33.77
N GLU A 813 5.11 -0.32 34.22
CA GLU A 813 6.13 -1.16 33.56
C GLU A 813 6.24 -2.56 34.18
N THR A 814 5.28 -2.94 35.04
CA THR A 814 5.27 -4.24 35.69
C THR A 814 4.13 -5.08 35.15
N PHE A 815 4.44 -5.92 34.20
CA PHE A 815 3.46 -6.72 33.48
C PHE A 815 3.21 -8.10 34.14
N GLN A 816 2.01 -8.61 33.95
CA GLN A 816 1.64 -9.97 34.36
C GLN A 816 0.48 -10.48 33.51
N ASP A 817 0.42 -11.79 33.30
CA ASP A 817 -0.67 -12.44 32.56
C ASP A 817 -1.92 -12.62 33.42
N VAL A 818 -3.08 -12.33 32.79
CA VAL A 818 -4.40 -12.62 33.33
C VAL A 818 -5.21 -13.43 32.33
N THR A 819 -5.95 -14.43 32.80
CA THR A 819 -6.66 -15.36 31.91
C THR A 819 -8.17 -15.32 32.12
N ALA A 820 -8.92 -15.17 31.03
CA ALA A 820 -10.34 -15.34 30.95
C ALA A 820 -10.69 -16.70 30.31
N SER A 821 -11.39 -17.57 31.05
CA SER A 821 -11.98 -18.78 30.46
C SER A 821 -13.18 -18.40 29.61
N LEU A 822 -13.18 -18.82 28.33
CA LEU A 822 -14.22 -18.47 27.37
C LEU A 822 -15.28 -19.58 27.24
N SER A 823 -16.52 -19.17 27.12
CA SER A 823 -17.63 -20.07 26.88
C SER A 823 -18.76 -19.36 26.12
N LYS A 824 -19.62 -20.15 25.51
CA LYS A 824 -20.80 -19.65 24.80
C LYS A 824 -20.49 -18.69 23.65
N ALA A 825 -19.34 -18.80 22.98
CA ALA A 825 -19.06 -18.00 21.79
C ALA A 825 -20.12 -18.25 20.70
N PRO A 826 -20.49 -17.24 19.93
CA PRO A 826 -21.37 -17.41 18.76
C PRO A 826 -20.69 -18.32 17.72
N ARG A 827 -21.48 -18.91 16.83
CA ARG A 827 -20.95 -19.56 15.63
C ARG A 827 -20.79 -18.49 14.54
N GLY A 828 -19.81 -18.70 13.68
CA GLY A 828 -19.48 -17.79 12.57
C GLY A 828 -18.79 -16.50 13.01
N THR A 829 -18.59 -15.64 12.07
CA THR A 829 -17.87 -14.38 12.21
C THR A 829 -18.58 -13.39 13.14
N THR A 830 -17.80 -12.71 13.98
CA THR A 830 -18.28 -11.71 14.93
C THR A 830 -17.20 -10.65 15.18
N THR A 831 -17.57 -9.50 15.73
CA THR A 831 -16.61 -8.54 16.28
C THR A 831 -16.26 -8.96 17.72
N LEU A 832 -14.97 -9.04 18.02
CA LEU A 832 -14.42 -9.20 19.36
C LEU A 832 -14.39 -7.84 20.06
N TYR A 833 -14.87 -7.77 21.31
CA TYR A 833 -14.74 -6.62 22.19
C TYR A 833 -13.99 -6.99 23.46
N LEU A 834 -12.95 -6.23 23.79
CA LEU A 834 -12.33 -6.20 25.11
C LEU A 834 -12.88 -4.99 25.86
N VAL A 835 -13.65 -5.24 26.92
CA VAL A 835 -14.36 -4.20 27.67
C VAL A 835 -13.79 -4.11 29.08
N PHE A 836 -13.40 -2.93 29.46
CA PHE A 836 -12.69 -2.66 30.70
C PHE A 836 -13.64 -2.24 31.83
N LYS A 837 -13.49 -2.84 32.99
CA LYS A 837 -14.34 -2.58 34.18
C LYS A 837 -13.50 -2.34 35.40
N GLY A 838 -13.85 -1.31 36.15
CA GLY A 838 -13.18 -0.99 37.40
C GLY A 838 -13.97 -0.05 38.29
N ARG A 839 -13.43 0.26 39.44
CA ARG A 839 -14.00 1.21 40.39
C ARG A 839 -12.96 2.30 40.68
N GLY A 840 -13.37 3.55 40.72
CA GLY A 840 -12.47 4.67 40.98
C GLY A 840 -12.50 5.69 39.85
N THR A 841 -11.79 6.81 40.05
CA THR A 841 -11.51 7.86 39.06
C THR A 841 -10.03 7.77 38.68
N GLY A 842 -9.74 7.62 37.40
CA GLY A 842 -8.39 7.50 36.85
C GLY A 842 -8.13 6.14 36.20
N ALA A 843 -6.96 6.01 35.57
CA ALA A 843 -6.58 4.84 34.83
C ALA A 843 -6.59 3.55 35.69
N LEU A 844 -7.19 2.49 35.15
CA LEU A 844 -7.36 1.22 35.86
C LEU A 844 -6.12 0.35 35.70
N TYR A 845 -5.73 0.10 34.47
CA TYR A 845 -4.62 -0.77 34.05
C TYR A 845 -4.35 -0.53 32.57
N ASP A 846 -3.22 -1.00 32.09
CA ASP A 846 -2.87 -1.05 30.65
C ASP A 846 -2.99 -2.49 30.17
N VAL A 847 -3.24 -2.65 28.86
CA VAL A 847 -3.25 -3.95 28.18
C VAL A 847 -2.22 -3.88 27.05
N ASP A 848 -1.28 -4.81 27.08
CA ASP A 848 -0.18 -4.97 26.15
C ASP A 848 -0.63 -5.85 24.98
N ASP A 849 -0.69 -7.13 25.17
CA ASP A 849 -1.09 -8.11 24.19
C ASP A 849 -2.15 -9.09 24.72
N PHE A 850 -2.65 -9.92 23.83
CA PHE A 850 -3.48 -11.05 24.22
C PHE A 850 -3.30 -12.26 23.29
N THR A 851 -3.48 -13.45 23.86
CA THR A 851 -3.36 -14.73 23.14
C THR A 851 -4.58 -15.62 23.37
N PHE A 852 -5.12 -16.16 22.27
CA PHE A 852 -6.17 -17.16 22.33
C PHE A 852 -5.62 -18.58 22.45
N THR A 853 -6.22 -19.39 23.36
CA THR A 853 -6.08 -20.83 23.33
C THR A 853 -7.31 -21.43 22.67
N THR A 854 -7.13 -22.23 21.64
CA THR A 854 -8.17 -22.96 20.90
C THR A 854 -8.21 -24.44 21.34
N ARG A 855 -9.28 -25.15 20.95
CA ARG A 855 -9.46 -26.59 21.22
C ARG A 855 -8.54 -27.42 20.34
#